data_d9896bd77c5b2de7b934aced2a2881cf
#
_entry.id   d9896bd77c5b2de7b934aced2a2881cf
#
_cell.length_a   1.000
_cell.length_b   1.000
_cell.length_c   1.000
_cell.angle_alpha   90.00
_cell.angle_beta   90.00
_cell.angle_gamma   90.00
#
_symmetry.space_group_name_H-M   'P 1'
#
loop_
_entity.id
_entity.type
_entity.pdbx_description
1 polymer ?
#
loop_
_entity_poly.entity_id
_entity_poly.type
_entity_poly.pdbx_seq_one_letter_code
_entity_poly.pdbx_strand_id
1 'polypeptide(L)'
;MKKHLLSLALIFFTALSAIAQRTITGKVTDSGGEPLIGASVLVKGSSTGTVTDLDGTYSLAVAADASVLLFSYTGYESKEVPLGTSNIVDATLEEGAEQLSEVLVTAIGIERSKKAMGYAVTNLSSSDVLQRSEADPLRAVAGKIPGVTITGAGGGPGTSTKINIRGFSSLTGNTQPLFVVDGVPFDNSVNATTGAQSGAQFSNRGFDIDPNNIESMTVLKGAAASALYGSRATNGVIVITTKSGSKGSRKGLEVTYNSSFQSEQISGIPDYQDVYAQGSNQVYNGGFIGNWGSPFPDHVDRLNATYGTNYSKVIVPGYPEGTVPHPLVSGGFAGSRFPSVFPNLMKDGKAIPVPLRPYDIIGPFFRDGGLFENSLNINGGNEKSSLNAVVSRMNNEGIVPNSHSGRTSVSVGGNAKLDNGLSVSGNVTYVNSEQKTPPSGGSVFGGNFGSTDGSIFTRLFFLPRNFDLNGINPEGIPYPFENPVTGTNVFYRALDNPLWLVKNNYFESDVNRVYGNVALNYDVTPWLALTARGGMNTYSDFQKNVKVAGGVADANGEVWTNDIKNTEIDLNYLATINTNFGENIDFRLIAGFNWNQRSYGTRYVVGDGIISRGLYNTNATVTQLSDEYNRLQRFYAAYGDMQIGYKNYLYVGFTARNDFSSTLPAANRSYFYPGVNASFVLTDAFDIANNFLGYAKLRGAWTQVG
;
A
#
# COMPACT_ATOMS: atom_id res chain seq x y z
N MET A 1 -41.87 -28.98 14.79
CA MET A 1 -41.16 -28.91 16.09
C MET A 1 -39.79 -28.18 16.02
N LYS A 2 -38.88 -28.46 15.07
CA LYS A 2 -37.54 -27.77 15.01
C LYS A 2 -37.61 -26.24 14.76
N LYS A 3 -38.61 -25.73 14.01
CA LYS A 3 -38.75 -24.27 13.76
C LYS A 3 -39.24 -23.48 14.96
N HIS A 4 -40.04 -24.10 15.83
CA HIS A 4 -40.54 -23.43 17.04
C HIS A 4 -39.52 -23.45 18.20
N LEU A 5 -38.59 -24.42 18.23
CA LEU A 5 -37.47 -24.42 19.17
C LEU A 5 -36.43 -23.31 18.83
N LEU A 6 -36.21 -23.04 17.55
CA LEU A 6 -35.29 -21.93 17.12
C LEU A 6 -35.89 -20.54 17.44
N SER A 7 -37.21 -20.39 17.26
CA SER A 7 -37.91 -19.16 17.63
C SER A 7 -37.94 -18.94 19.17
N LEU A 8 -38.12 -20.02 19.94
CA LEU A 8 -38.09 -19.95 21.40
C LEU A 8 -36.69 -19.66 21.94
N ALA A 9 -35.65 -20.23 21.32
CA ALA A 9 -34.25 -19.94 21.66
C ALA A 9 -33.89 -18.48 21.31
N LEU A 10 -34.37 -17.93 20.18
CA LEU A 10 -34.14 -16.53 19.79
C LEU A 10 -34.85 -15.55 20.76
N ILE A 11 -36.08 -15.88 21.20
CA ILE A 11 -36.84 -15.10 22.20
C ILE A 11 -36.18 -15.20 23.59
N PHE A 12 -35.61 -16.35 23.92
CA PHE A 12 -34.89 -16.53 25.20
C PHE A 12 -33.56 -15.76 25.20
N PHE A 13 -32.87 -15.67 24.05
CA PHE A 13 -31.65 -14.88 23.91
C PHE A 13 -31.91 -13.36 23.92
N THR A 14 -33.06 -12.89 23.42
CA THR A 14 -33.43 -11.47 23.48
C THR A 14 -33.95 -11.06 24.85
N ALA A 15 -34.52 -11.99 25.66
CA ALA A 15 -34.99 -11.73 27.01
C ALA A 15 -33.85 -11.63 28.05
N LEU A 16 -32.68 -12.21 27.78
CA LEU A 16 -31.51 -12.11 28.68
C LEU A 16 -30.75 -10.76 28.54
N SER A 17 -31.12 -9.90 27.59
CA SER A 17 -30.45 -8.61 27.36
C SER A 17 -31.08 -7.44 28.14
N ALA A 18 -32.07 -7.66 28.96
CA ALA A 18 -32.64 -6.64 29.84
C ALA A 18 -31.82 -6.51 31.16
N ILE A 19 -30.50 -6.30 31.03
CA ILE A 19 -29.69 -5.78 32.15
C ILE A 19 -30.13 -4.33 32.33
N ALA A 20 -30.46 -3.94 33.56
CA ALA A 20 -30.87 -2.59 33.91
C ALA A 20 -29.77 -1.59 33.45
N GLN A 21 -30.02 -0.91 32.34
CA GLN A 21 -29.15 0.17 31.86
C GLN A 21 -29.55 1.47 32.58
N ARG A 22 -28.52 2.23 32.98
CA ARG A 22 -28.66 3.55 33.57
C ARG A 22 -28.14 4.56 32.56
N THR A 23 -28.91 5.59 32.27
CA THR A 23 -28.44 6.67 31.38
C THR A 23 -27.77 7.73 32.24
N ILE A 24 -26.49 8.01 31.89
CA ILE A 24 -25.69 9.09 32.48
C ILE A 24 -25.65 10.24 31.47
N THR A 25 -25.87 11.45 31.95
CA THR A 25 -25.75 12.68 31.17
C THR A 25 -24.77 13.63 31.87
N GLY A 26 -24.25 14.61 31.15
CA GLY A 26 -23.37 15.63 31.74
C GLY A 26 -22.76 16.52 30.69
N LYS A 27 -21.93 17.44 31.13
CA LYS A 27 -21.22 18.39 30.28
C LYS A 27 -19.70 18.26 30.48
N VAL A 28 -18.96 18.34 29.39
CA VAL A 28 -17.48 18.36 29.41
C VAL A 28 -17.01 19.75 29.00
N THR A 29 -16.21 20.36 29.86
CA THR A 29 -15.66 21.71 29.64
C THR A 29 -14.14 21.71 29.83
N ASP A 30 -13.49 22.74 29.36
CA ASP A 30 -12.11 23.05 29.73
C ASP A 30 -12.03 23.78 31.09
N SER A 31 -10.81 24.09 31.53
CA SER A 31 -10.56 24.88 32.77
C SER A 31 -11.08 26.33 32.70
N GLY A 32 -11.33 26.86 31.50
CA GLY A 32 -11.97 28.17 31.25
C GLY A 32 -13.49 28.13 31.26
N GLY A 33 -14.11 26.92 31.30
CA GLY A 33 -15.57 26.73 31.25
C GLY A 33 -16.12 26.60 29.81
N GLU A 34 -15.26 26.65 28.77
CA GLU A 34 -15.66 26.46 27.37
C GLU A 34 -16.05 25.00 27.10
N PRO A 35 -17.13 24.72 26.32
CA PRO A 35 -17.55 23.39 26.03
C PRO A 35 -16.58 22.65 25.11
N LEU A 36 -16.20 21.44 25.45
CA LEU A 36 -15.35 20.61 24.61
C LEU A 36 -16.19 19.74 23.67
N ILE A 37 -16.25 20.14 22.41
CA ILE A 37 -17.04 19.49 21.35
C ILE A 37 -16.30 18.25 20.84
N GLY A 38 -16.96 17.07 20.81
CA GLY A 38 -16.34 15.83 20.35
C GLY A 38 -15.42 15.16 21.37
N ALA A 39 -15.46 15.59 22.64
CA ALA A 39 -14.75 14.92 23.71
C ALA A 39 -15.31 13.49 23.90
N SER A 40 -14.42 12.52 24.01
CA SER A 40 -14.79 11.10 24.20
C SER A 40 -15.13 10.83 25.65
N VAL A 41 -16.26 10.15 25.88
CA VAL A 41 -16.74 9.72 27.19
C VAL A 41 -16.91 8.20 27.14
N LEU A 42 -16.07 7.46 27.83
CA LEU A 42 -16.02 6.00 27.83
C LEU A 42 -16.25 5.43 29.24
N VAL A 43 -16.95 4.31 29.33
CA VAL A 43 -16.96 3.53 30.57
C VAL A 43 -15.60 2.83 30.69
N LYS A 44 -14.87 3.09 31.77
CA LYS A 44 -13.54 2.51 32.00
C LYS A 44 -13.60 0.98 31.96
N GLY A 45 -12.79 0.39 31.09
CA GLY A 45 -12.74 -1.06 30.93
C GLY A 45 -13.79 -1.66 30.00
N SER A 46 -14.59 -0.84 29.31
CA SER A 46 -15.55 -1.30 28.31
C SER A 46 -15.41 -0.52 26.97
N SER A 47 -16.06 -1.02 25.93
CA SER A 47 -16.19 -0.30 24.66
C SER A 47 -17.42 0.62 24.61
N THR A 48 -18.18 0.71 25.72
CA THR A 48 -19.37 1.54 25.80
C THR A 48 -18.97 3.01 25.99
N GLY A 49 -19.28 3.85 25.01
CA GLY A 49 -18.93 5.27 25.06
C GLY A 49 -19.77 6.14 24.13
N THR A 50 -19.58 7.42 24.24
CA THR A 50 -20.21 8.45 23.41
C THR A 50 -19.22 9.62 23.22
N VAL A 51 -19.60 10.60 22.40
CA VAL A 51 -18.89 11.87 22.28
C VAL A 51 -19.81 13.02 22.63
N THR A 52 -19.21 14.15 23.04
CA THR A 52 -19.98 15.37 23.37
C THR A 52 -20.46 16.07 22.10
N ASP A 53 -21.63 16.70 22.20
CA ASP A 53 -22.23 17.54 21.15
C ASP A 53 -21.64 18.98 21.09
N LEU A 54 -22.30 19.87 20.32
CA LEU A 54 -21.85 21.26 20.11
C LEU A 54 -21.87 22.10 21.40
N ASP A 55 -22.66 21.72 22.40
CA ASP A 55 -22.75 22.41 23.68
C ASP A 55 -21.85 21.74 24.73
N GLY A 56 -21.04 20.75 24.34
CA GLY A 56 -20.20 19.93 25.21
C GLY A 56 -20.99 18.93 26.04
N THR A 57 -22.28 18.70 25.75
CA THR A 57 -23.11 17.75 26.51
C THR A 57 -23.05 16.34 25.93
N TYR A 58 -23.30 15.34 26.80
CA TYR A 58 -23.31 13.94 26.38
C TYR A 58 -24.45 13.16 27.07
N SER A 59 -24.83 12.06 26.45
CA SER A 59 -25.75 11.07 27.00
C SER A 59 -25.20 9.67 26.71
N LEU A 60 -25.03 8.86 27.76
CA LEU A 60 -24.44 7.53 27.68
C LEU A 60 -25.23 6.53 28.49
N ALA A 61 -25.73 5.47 27.85
CA ALA A 61 -26.34 4.34 28.53
C ALA A 61 -25.22 3.42 29.05
N VAL A 62 -25.18 3.22 30.35
CA VAL A 62 -24.17 2.40 31.03
C VAL A 62 -24.82 1.19 31.74
N ALA A 63 -24.08 0.11 31.86
CA ALA A 63 -24.50 -1.04 32.63
C ALA A 63 -24.52 -0.71 34.13
N ALA A 64 -25.33 -1.42 34.91
CA ALA A 64 -25.52 -1.13 36.34
C ALA A 64 -24.24 -1.32 37.19
N ASP A 65 -23.27 -2.06 36.70
CA ASP A 65 -21.97 -2.33 37.31
C ASP A 65 -20.88 -1.34 36.88
N ALA A 66 -21.18 -0.39 35.98
CA ALA A 66 -20.25 0.64 35.57
C ALA A 66 -19.86 1.52 36.76
N SER A 67 -18.55 1.65 37.02
CA SER A 67 -18.04 2.33 38.21
C SER A 67 -17.26 3.63 37.93
N VAL A 68 -16.71 3.82 36.72
CA VAL A 68 -15.88 4.96 36.38
C VAL A 68 -16.09 5.34 34.91
N LEU A 69 -16.25 6.64 34.65
CA LEU A 69 -16.15 7.21 33.29
C LEU A 69 -14.75 7.78 33.05
N LEU A 70 -14.23 7.53 31.84
CA LEU A 70 -13.01 8.11 31.34
C LEU A 70 -13.37 9.17 30.30
N PHE A 71 -12.99 10.40 30.58
CA PHE A 71 -13.12 11.54 29.68
C PHE A 71 -11.78 11.83 29.01
N SER A 72 -11.77 11.98 27.69
CA SER A 72 -10.57 12.30 26.94
C SER A 72 -10.87 13.22 25.76
N TYR A 73 -9.96 14.15 25.51
CA TYR A 73 -10.04 15.07 24.40
C TYR A 73 -8.63 15.42 23.91
N THR A 74 -8.45 15.62 22.61
CA THR A 74 -7.13 15.91 22.03
C THR A 74 -6.57 17.22 22.58
N GLY A 75 -5.40 17.15 23.21
CA GLY A 75 -4.77 18.32 23.85
C GLY A 75 -5.10 18.49 25.33
N TYR A 76 -5.88 17.61 25.92
CA TYR A 76 -6.29 17.65 27.34
C TYR A 76 -5.87 16.39 28.07
N GLU A 77 -5.63 16.51 29.39
CA GLU A 77 -5.39 15.35 30.23
C GLU A 77 -6.66 14.51 30.38
N SER A 78 -6.51 13.20 30.22
CA SER A 78 -7.63 12.28 30.41
C SER A 78 -8.02 12.23 31.87
N LYS A 79 -9.32 12.38 32.16
CA LYS A 79 -9.87 12.41 33.51
C LYS A 79 -10.76 11.24 33.81
N GLU A 80 -10.50 10.58 34.91
CA GLU A 80 -11.37 9.52 35.43
C GLU A 80 -12.32 10.09 36.48
N VAL A 81 -13.62 9.87 36.29
CA VAL A 81 -14.64 10.30 37.23
C VAL A 81 -15.44 9.10 37.70
N PRO A 82 -15.42 8.78 39.01
CA PRO A 82 -16.20 7.66 39.53
C PRO A 82 -17.71 7.95 39.44
N LEU A 83 -18.46 6.93 39.00
CA LEU A 83 -19.92 6.97 38.94
C LEU A 83 -20.49 6.77 40.32
N GLY A 84 -21.09 7.83 40.88
CA GLY A 84 -21.90 7.74 42.11
C GLY A 84 -23.35 7.37 41.82
N THR A 85 -24.25 7.77 42.71
CA THR A 85 -25.72 7.56 42.58
C THR A 85 -26.38 8.58 41.62
N SER A 86 -25.71 9.69 41.30
CA SER A 86 -26.21 10.73 40.38
C SER A 86 -26.19 10.26 38.94
N ASN A 87 -27.21 10.61 38.15
CA ASN A 87 -27.27 10.41 36.73
C ASN A 87 -26.64 11.54 35.94
N ILE A 88 -26.19 12.62 36.60
CA ILE A 88 -25.49 13.74 35.97
C ILE A 88 -24.04 13.71 36.45
N VAL A 89 -23.11 13.67 35.49
CA VAL A 89 -21.68 13.64 35.75
C VAL A 89 -21.00 14.63 34.80
N ASP A 90 -20.62 15.79 35.32
CA ASP A 90 -19.86 16.81 34.58
C ASP A 90 -18.36 16.56 34.75
N ALA A 91 -17.59 16.92 33.74
CA ALA A 91 -16.14 16.82 33.78
C ALA A 91 -15.49 18.11 33.24
N THR A 92 -14.54 18.63 33.99
CA THR A 92 -13.65 19.68 33.49
C THR A 92 -12.30 19.02 33.19
N LEU A 93 -11.84 19.14 31.95
CA LEU A 93 -10.54 18.66 31.52
C LEU A 93 -9.52 19.81 31.60
N GLU A 94 -8.33 19.50 32.05
CA GLU A 94 -7.21 20.43 32.07
C GLU A 94 -6.42 20.26 30.76
N GLU A 95 -5.95 21.37 30.18
CA GLU A 95 -5.05 21.30 29.04
C GLU A 95 -3.81 20.52 29.44
N GLY A 96 -3.65 19.36 28.84
CA GLY A 96 -2.59 18.42 29.16
C GLY A 96 -1.45 18.51 28.17
N ALA A 97 -0.25 18.60 28.71
CA ALA A 97 0.97 18.38 27.94
C ALA A 97 1.19 16.86 27.64
N GLU A 98 0.14 16.16 27.21
CA GLU A 98 0.18 14.67 26.98
C GLU A 98 1.17 14.24 25.90
N GLN A 99 1.69 15.18 25.08
CA GLN A 99 2.78 14.91 24.13
C GLN A 99 4.15 14.63 24.79
N LEU A 100 4.27 14.78 26.09
CA LEU A 100 5.58 14.72 26.79
C LEU A 100 6.01 13.32 27.22
N SER A 101 5.08 12.38 27.35
CA SER A 101 5.36 10.99 27.78
C SER A 101 5.27 9.94 26.68
N GLU A 102 5.10 10.34 25.40
CA GLU A 102 5.02 9.39 24.30
C GLU A 102 6.29 8.54 24.21
N VAL A 103 6.13 7.26 24.45
CA VAL A 103 7.19 6.25 24.28
C VAL A 103 7.07 5.69 22.87
N LEU A 104 8.16 5.77 22.13
CA LEU A 104 8.23 5.33 20.74
C LEU A 104 9.09 4.08 20.61
N VAL A 105 8.63 3.13 19.83
CA VAL A 105 9.47 2.02 19.39
C VAL A 105 10.45 2.55 18.34
N THR A 106 11.72 2.47 18.64
CA THR A 106 12.81 2.95 17.77
C THR A 106 13.58 1.78 17.14
N ALA A 107 14.84 2.03 16.78
CA ALA A 107 15.70 1.01 16.20
C ALA A 107 15.77 -0.24 17.08
N ILE A 108 15.73 -1.41 16.43
CA ILE A 108 15.85 -2.75 17.06
C ILE A 108 14.72 -3.04 18.07
N GLY A 109 13.58 -2.37 17.96
CA GLY A 109 12.45 -2.56 18.87
C GLY A 109 12.68 -1.97 20.27
N ILE A 110 13.55 -0.98 20.39
CA ILE A 110 13.85 -0.30 21.64
C ILE A 110 12.82 0.79 21.89
N GLU A 111 12.20 0.78 23.06
CA GLU A 111 11.29 1.83 23.50
C GLU A 111 12.09 3.04 24.02
N ARG A 112 11.75 4.26 23.55
CA ARG A 112 12.39 5.51 23.96
C ARG A 112 11.38 6.61 24.15
N SER A 113 11.60 7.45 25.17
CA SER A 113 10.87 8.70 25.31
C SER A 113 11.17 9.65 24.16
N LYS A 114 10.16 10.26 23.59
CA LYS A 114 10.26 11.29 22.52
C LYS A 114 11.15 12.46 22.92
N LYS A 115 11.16 12.83 24.22
CA LYS A 115 12.06 13.88 24.78
C LYS A 115 13.55 13.55 24.58
N ALA A 116 13.90 12.30 24.77
CA ALA A 116 15.29 11.84 24.77
C ALA A 116 15.90 11.64 23.38
N MET A 117 15.13 11.78 22.30
CA MET A 117 15.62 11.53 20.94
C MET A 117 16.24 12.78 20.31
N GLY A 118 17.52 12.71 19.96
CA GLY A 118 18.28 13.77 19.28
C GLY A 118 18.04 13.83 17.76
N TYR A 119 17.19 12.98 17.19
CA TYR A 119 16.87 12.91 15.76
C TYR A 119 15.36 12.96 15.50
N ALA A 120 14.99 13.13 14.22
CA ALA A 120 13.58 13.26 13.83
C ALA A 120 12.91 11.89 13.70
N VAL A 121 11.82 11.69 14.43
CA VAL A 121 10.98 10.51 14.37
C VAL A 121 9.52 10.95 14.21
N THR A 122 8.76 10.19 13.44
CA THR A 122 7.31 10.34 13.36
C THR A 122 6.69 8.98 13.65
N ASN A 123 5.73 8.96 14.56
CA ASN A 123 4.95 7.77 14.88
C ASN A 123 3.52 7.95 14.35
N LEU A 124 2.97 6.89 13.83
CA LEU A 124 1.59 6.77 13.42
C LEU A 124 0.96 5.60 14.19
N SER A 125 -0.19 5.83 14.76
CA SER A 125 -0.97 4.80 15.44
C SER A 125 -1.74 3.92 14.45
N SER A 126 -2.31 2.82 14.94
CA SER A 126 -3.23 1.98 14.17
C SER A 126 -4.39 2.78 13.56
N SER A 127 -4.97 3.71 14.34
CA SER A 127 -6.06 4.57 13.88
C SER A 127 -5.63 5.49 12.73
N ASP A 128 -4.40 6.01 12.76
CA ASP A 128 -3.86 6.84 11.68
C ASP A 128 -3.69 6.04 10.38
N VAL A 129 -3.26 4.79 10.48
CA VAL A 129 -3.06 3.90 9.33
C VAL A 129 -4.41 3.48 8.74
N LEU A 130 -5.40 3.17 9.59
CA LEU A 130 -6.73 2.67 9.18
C LEU A 130 -7.73 3.78 8.86
N GLN A 131 -7.42 5.04 9.10
CA GLN A 131 -8.32 6.19 8.86
C GLN A 131 -8.84 6.23 7.42
N ARG A 132 -8.02 5.79 6.47
CA ARG A 132 -8.38 5.59 5.08
C ARG A 132 -8.07 4.14 4.72
N SER A 133 -9.08 3.39 4.31
CA SER A 133 -8.87 2.05 3.79
C SER A 133 -8.12 2.14 2.47
N GLU A 134 -6.93 1.57 2.41
CA GLU A 134 -6.08 1.50 1.22
C GLU A 134 -5.55 0.07 1.09
N ALA A 135 -5.52 -0.45 -0.12
CA ALA A 135 -4.98 -1.78 -0.39
C ALA A 135 -3.52 -1.91 0.06
N ASP A 136 -2.74 -0.84 -0.12
CA ASP A 136 -1.33 -0.74 0.30
C ASP A 136 -1.21 0.16 1.55
N PRO A 137 -0.76 -0.38 2.71
CA PRO A 137 -0.60 0.40 3.94
C PRO A 137 0.35 1.59 3.80
N LEU A 138 1.27 1.53 2.84
CA LEU A 138 2.19 2.63 2.57
C LEU A 138 1.47 3.83 1.93
N ARG A 139 0.46 3.57 1.10
CA ARG A 139 -0.38 4.64 0.53
C ARG A 139 -1.31 5.26 1.57
N ALA A 140 -1.77 4.48 2.54
CA ALA A 140 -2.61 4.97 3.63
C ALA A 140 -1.94 6.08 4.48
N VAL A 141 -0.60 6.08 4.53
CA VAL A 141 0.18 7.07 5.29
C VAL A 141 0.73 8.21 4.44
N ALA A 142 0.38 8.27 3.16
CA ALA A 142 0.78 9.38 2.28
C ALA A 142 0.25 10.73 2.81
N GLY A 143 1.11 11.73 2.84
CA GLY A 143 0.78 13.07 3.35
C GLY A 143 0.76 13.21 4.88
N LYS A 144 0.83 12.10 5.65
CA LYS A 144 0.78 12.11 7.13
C LYS A 144 2.17 12.26 7.77
N ILE A 145 3.24 12.06 7.02
CA ILE A 145 4.61 12.05 7.54
C ILE A 145 5.42 13.19 6.90
N PRO A 146 5.75 14.25 7.62
CA PRO A 146 6.56 15.35 7.07
C PRO A 146 7.90 14.88 6.52
N GLY A 147 8.26 15.30 5.30
CA GLY A 147 9.53 14.94 4.65
C GLY A 147 9.59 13.50 4.10
N VAL A 148 8.45 12.85 3.96
CA VAL A 148 8.29 11.55 3.27
C VAL A 148 7.43 11.75 2.05
N THR A 149 7.95 11.33 0.89
CA THR A 149 7.21 11.31 -0.37
C THR A 149 6.85 9.88 -0.71
N ILE A 150 5.57 9.64 -0.95
CA ILE A 150 5.01 8.33 -1.30
C ILE A 150 4.34 8.45 -2.65
N THR A 151 4.80 7.66 -3.62
CA THR A 151 4.28 7.67 -5.00
C THR A 151 3.98 6.25 -5.46
N GLY A 152 2.81 6.05 -6.05
CA GLY A 152 2.49 4.79 -6.73
C GLY A 152 3.15 4.70 -8.09
N ALA A 153 3.60 3.53 -8.49
CA ALA A 153 4.20 3.29 -9.80
C ALA A 153 3.18 3.26 -10.94
N GLY A 154 1.89 3.14 -10.62
CA GLY A 154 0.80 3.12 -11.58
C GLY A 154 -0.57 3.15 -10.92
N GLY A 155 -1.64 3.17 -11.73
CA GLY A 155 -3.03 3.20 -11.27
C GLY A 155 -3.69 1.82 -11.13
N GLY A 156 -2.98 0.73 -11.46
CA GLY A 156 -3.52 -0.63 -11.35
C GLY A 156 -3.55 -1.14 -9.90
N PRO A 157 -4.44 -2.10 -9.59
CA PRO A 157 -4.50 -2.75 -8.29
C PRO A 157 -3.18 -3.42 -7.93
N GLY A 158 -2.73 -3.26 -6.67
CA GLY A 158 -1.51 -3.90 -6.17
C GLY A 158 -0.20 -3.40 -6.78
N THR A 159 -0.21 -2.31 -7.56
CA THR A 159 1.04 -1.74 -8.12
C THR A 159 1.96 -1.19 -7.05
N SER A 160 3.27 -1.30 -7.31
CA SER A 160 4.30 -0.94 -6.34
C SER A 160 4.23 0.52 -5.89
N THR A 161 4.60 0.75 -4.65
CA THR A 161 4.67 2.06 -4.01
C THR A 161 6.12 2.39 -3.71
N LYS A 162 6.58 3.55 -4.17
CA LYS A 162 7.91 4.08 -3.90
C LYS A 162 7.86 5.08 -2.75
N ILE A 163 8.77 4.91 -1.79
CA ILE A 163 8.90 5.80 -0.63
C ILE A 163 10.28 6.43 -0.66
N ASN A 164 10.33 7.74 -0.48
CA ASN A 164 11.56 8.49 -0.29
C ASN A 164 11.47 9.33 0.98
N ILE A 165 12.51 9.23 1.82
CA ILE A 165 12.64 10.00 3.05
C ILE A 165 13.70 11.07 2.84
N ARG A 166 13.30 12.36 2.86
CA ARG A 166 14.18 13.52 2.68
C ARG A 166 14.90 13.58 1.31
N GLY A 167 14.27 13.01 0.27
CA GLY A 167 14.79 13.02 -1.10
C GLY A 167 15.62 11.81 -1.48
N PHE A 168 16.27 11.88 -2.63
CA PHE A 168 17.05 10.78 -3.19
C PHE A 168 18.49 10.83 -2.68
N SER A 169 18.97 9.73 -2.14
CA SER A 169 20.34 9.56 -1.62
C SER A 169 21.30 8.98 -2.66
N SER A 170 20.80 8.42 -3.76
CA SER A 170 21.59 7.81 -4.83
C SER A 170 20.95 8.04 -6.19
N LEU A 171 21.77 8.20 -7.21
CA LEU A 171 21.33 8.32 -8.61
C LEU A 171 21.06 6.96 -9.25
N THR A 172 21.79 5.93 -8.88
CA THR A 172 21.75 4.60 -9.51
C THR A 172 21.41 3.47 -8.54
N GLY A 173 21.52 3.71 -7.23
CA GLY A 173 21.25 2.72 -6.19
C GLY A 173 19.81 2.72 -5.71
N ASN A 174 19.51 1.78 -4.81
CA ASN A 174 18.23 1.73 -4.12
C ASN A 174 18.05 2.94 -3.20
N THR A 175 16.95 3.66 -3.34
CA THR A 175 16.59 4.83 -2.53
C THR A 175 15.43 4.56 -1.56
N GLN A 176 14.96 3.31 -1.49
CA GLN A 176 13.88 2.90 -0.58
C GLN A 176 14.41 2.77 0.85
N PRO A 177 13.64 3.14 1.88
CA PRO A 177 14.00 2.90 3.27
C PRO A 177 14.01 1.41 3.59
N LEU A 178 14.73 1.05 4.65
CA LEU A 178 14.65 -0.29 5.23
C LEU A 178 13.30 -0.46 5.94
N PHE A 179 12.62 -1.57 5.67
CA PHE A 179 11.46 -1.98 6.45
C PHE A 179 11.88 -2.94 7.55
N VAL A 180 11.30 -2.76 8.73
CA VAL A 180 11.52 -3.62 9.89
C VAL A 180 10.16 -3.91 10.51
N VAL A 181 9.77 -5.17 10.59
CA VAL A 181 8.52 -5.61 11.22
C VAL A 181 8.87 -6.35 12.51
N ASP A 182 8.39 -5.87 13.64
CA ASP A 182 8.66 -6.41 14.98
C ASP A 182 10.14 -6.67 15.27
N GLY A 183 10.99 -5.77 14.76
CA GLY A 183 12.43 -5.81 14.95
C GLY A 183 13.20 -6.73 13.99
N VAL A 184 12.52 -7.36 13.03
CA VAL A 184 13.12 -8.19 11.96
C VAL A 184 13.10 -7.43 10.64
N PRO A 185 14.22 -7.36 9.89
CA PRO A 185 14.22 -6.77 8.57
C PRO A 185 13.21 -7.42 7.64
N PHE A 186 12.48 -6.60 6.90
CA PHE A 186 11.41 -7.04 6.01
C PHE A 186 11.73 -6.61 4.58
N ASP A 187 11.78 -7.56 3.67
CA ASP A 187 12.05 -7.27 2.27
C ASP A 187 10.86 -6.56 1.61
N ASN A 188 11.13 -5.37 1.07
CA ASN A 188 10.18 -4.54 0.32
C ASN A 188 10.60 -4.38 -1.15
N SER A 189 11.35 -5.32 -1.70
CA SER A 189 11.77 -5.27 -3.10
C SER A 189 10.57 -5.36 -4.05
N VAL A 190 10.77 -4.82 -5.25
CA VAL A 190 9.91 -5.08 -6.41
C VAL A 190 10.60 -6.20 -7.19
N ASN A 191 9.98 -7.35 -7.28
CA ASN A 191 10.50 -8.49 -8.05
C ASN A 191 10.22 -8.30 -9.55
N ALA A 192 10.71 -7.17 -10.10
CA ALA A 192 10.58 -6.90 -11.52
C ALA A 192 11.48 -7.85 -12.31
N THR A 193 10.88 -8.82 -12.94
CA THR A 193 11.54 -9.62 -13.97
C THR A 193 11.82 -8.72 -15.19
N THR A 194 12.81 -9.01 -15.98
CA THR A 194 13.31 -8.21 -17.12
C THR A 194 12.25 -7.73 -18.11
N GLY A 195 11.06 -8.24 -18.00
CA GLY A 195 9.88 -7.80 -18.73
C GLY A 195 9.19 -6.51 -18.25
N ALA A 196 9.85 -5.64 -17.46
CA ALA A 196 9.30 -4.29 -17.19
C ALA A 196 9.02 -3.52 -18.50
N GLN A 197 9.72 -3.87 -19.57
CA GLN A 197 9.44 -3.41 -20.93
C GLN A 197 8.16 -4.01 -21.53
N SER A 198 7.66 -5.12 -21.00
CA SER A 198 6.41 -5.77 -21.45
C SER A 198 5.14 -5.13 -20.89
N GLY A 199 5.27 -4.09 -20.10
CA GLY A 199 4.13 -3.36 -19.54
C GLY A 199 3.50 -4.00 -18.31
N ALA A 200 4.10 -5.03 -17.73
CA ALA A 200 3.63 -5.61 -16.48
C ALA A 200 3.75 -4.62 -15.31
N GLN A 201 2.74 -4.56 -14.47
CA GLN A 201 2.73 -3.75 -13.26
C GLN A 201 3.02 -4.65 -12.06
N PHE A 202 4.26 -4.61 -11.58
CA PHE A 202 4.68 -5.42 -10.44
C PHE A 202 4.29 -4.78 -9.10
N SER A 203 3.94 -5.61 -8.12
CA SER A 203 3.79 -5.18 -6.72
C SER A 203 5.14 -5.18 -6.00
N ASN A 204 5.28 -4.30 -5.00
CA ASN A 204 6.36 -4.42 -4.03
C ASN A 204 5.90 -5.25 -2.83
N ARG A 205 6.86 -5.81 -2.11
CA ARG A 205 6.57 -6.71 -0.99
C ARG A 205 6.00 -6.00 0.25
N GLY A 206 5.96 -4.66 0.28
CA GLY A 206 5.21 -3.89 1.27
C GLY A 206 3.70 -4.10 1.19
N PHE A 207 3.18 -4.47 0.03
CA PHE A 207 1.78 -4.85 -0.16
C PHE A 207 1.37 -6.07 0.68
N ASP A 208 2.33 -6.93 1.07
CA ASP A 208 2.09 -8.12 1.89
C ASP A 208 1.86 -7.76 3.38
N ILE A 209 2.07 -6.50 3.79
CA ILE A 209 1.79 -6.05 5.15
C ILE A 209 0.29 -5.73 5.26
N ASP A 210 -0.38 -6.37 6.21
CA ASP A 210 -1.79 -6.12 6.48
C ASP A 210 -1.97 -4.88 7.37
N PRO A 211 -2.62 -3.78 6.90
CA PRO A 211 -2.89 -2.60 7.70
C PRO A 211 -3.64 -2.90 8.99
N ASN A 212 -4.56 -3.89 8.95
CA ASN A 212 -5.38 -4.27 10.11
C ASN A 212 -4.57 -4.93 11.24
N ASN A 213 -3.38 -5.46 10.91
CA ASN A 213 -2.46 -6.06 11.88
C ASN A 213 -1.43 -5.05 12.41
N ILE A 214 -1.43 -3.79 11.96
CA ILE A 214 -0.50 -2.77 12.43
C ILE A 214 -0.99 -2.16 13.73
N GLU A 215 -0.14 -2.15 14.76
CA GLU A 215 -0.32 -1.42 16.01
C GLU A 215 0.22 0.01 15.89
N SER A 216 1.45 0.13 15.35
CA SER A 216 2.09 1.42 15.11
C SER A 216 3.09 1.35 13.96
N MET A 217 3.33 2.49 13.33
CA MET A 217 4.34 2.68 12.30
C MET A 217 5.23 3.86 12.68
N THR A 218 6.51 3.60 12.94
CA THR A 218 7.49 4.61 13.30
C THR A 218 8.46 4.84 12.15
N VAL A 219 8.59 6.09 11.70
CA VAL A 219 9.51 6.46 10.63
C VAL A 219 10.74 7.16 11.18
N LEU A 220 11.88 6.51 11.04
CA LEU A 220 13.20 7.01 11.46
C LEU A 220 13.83 7.74 10.26
N LYS A 221 13.96 9.08 10.39
CA LYS A 221 14.38 9.94 9.29
C LYS A 221 15.85 10.29 9.34
N GLY A 222 16.61 9.75 8.41
CA GLY A 222 18.03 10.03 8.22
C GLY A 222 18.96 9.07 8.95
N ALA A 223 20.23 9.15 8.59
CA ALA A 223 21.26 8.19 9.00
C ALA A 223 21.44 8.08 10.50
N ALA A 224 21.32 9.17 11.26
CA ALA A 224 21.45 9.16 12.71
C ALA A 224 20.41 8.30 13.44
N ALA A 225 19.17 8.29 12.89
CA ALA A 225 18.08 7.47 13.41
C ALA A 225 18.26 5.98 13.08
N SER A 226 19.03 5.69 12.05
CA SER A 226 19.18 4.36 11.46
C SER A 226 20.55 3.72 11.70
N ALA A 227 21.47 4.40 12.38
CA ALA A 227 22.84 3.91 12.62
C ALA A 227 22.89 2.49 13.22
N LEU A 228 21.91 2.13 14.04
CA LEU A 228 21.82 0.79 14.64
C LEU A 228 21.46 -0.33 13.62
N TYR A 229 21.01 0.02 12.42
CA TYR A 229 20.72 -0.93 11.33
C TYR A 229 21.83 -1.01 10.28
N GLY A 230 22.90 -0.21 10.42
CA GLY A 230 24.05 -0.19 9.53
C GLY A 230 23.74 0.38 8.13
N SER A 231 24.49 -0.04 7.10
CA SER A 231 24.39 0.45 5.72
C SER A 231 23.02 0.27 5.09
N ARG A 232 22.26 -0.75 5.50
CA ARG A 232 20.90 -1.00 4.99
C ARG A 232 19.91 0.14 5.27
N ALA A 233 20.21 0.98 6.24
CA ALA A 233 19.32 2.04 6.72
C ALA A 233 19.75 3.45 6.28
N THR A 234 20.65 3.57 5.32
CA THR A 234 21.13 4.86 4.77
C THR A 234 19.97 5.76 4.31
N ASN A 235 18.91 5.16 3.77
CA ASN A 235 17.71 5.86 3.28
C ASN A 235 16.63 6.07 4.36
N GLY A 236 16.95 5.82 5.63
CA GLY A 236 15.98 5.80 6.73
C GLY A 236 15.39 4.41 6.98
N VAL A 237 14.53 4.33 7.99
CA VAL A 237 13.89 3.06 8.39
C VAL A 237 12.42 3.29 8.68
N ILE A 238 11.57 2.37 8.23
CA ILE A 238 10.17 2.27 8.61
C ILE A 238 10.04 1.06 9.54
N VAL A 239 9.79 1.33 10.82
CA VAL A 239 9.58 0.31 11.85
C VAL A 239 8.09 0.10 12.01
N ILE A 240 7.62 -1.10 11.80
CA ILE A 240 6.23 -1.51 11.97
C ILE A 240 6.15 -2.44 13.16
N THR A 241 5.26 -2.13 14.09
CA THR A 241 4.91 -3.00 15.20
C THR A 241 3.55 -3.61 14.94
N THR A 242 3.45 -4.93 14.98
CA THR A 242 2.18 -5.63 14.80
C THR A 242 1.45 -5.80 16.12
N LYS A 243 0.14 -6.05 16.04
CA LYS A 243 -0.71 -6.30 17.19
C LYS A 243 -0.30 -7.60 17.87
N SER A 244 0.18 -7.53 19.10
CA SER A 244 0.60 -8.68 19.90
C SER A 244 -0.24 -8.91 21.16
N GLY A 245 -1.34 -8.21 21.24
CA GLY A 245 -2.21 -8.18 22.42
C GLY A 245 -1.84 -7.07 23.41
N SER A 246 -2.85 -6.44 23.97
CA SER A 246 -2.71 -5.30 24.89
C SER A 246 -2.08 -5.75 26.21
N LYS A 247 -0.98 -5.15 26.60
CA LYS A 247 -0.40 -5.26 27.95
C LYS A 247 -1.28 -4.46 28.91
N GLY A 248 -1.91 -5.14 29.87
CA GLY A 248 -2.54 -4.48 31.01
C GLY A 248 -4.06 -4.46 31.01
N SER A 249 -4.59 -4.53 32.18
CA SER A 249 -5.90 -4.21 32.79
C SER A 249 -7.23 -4.66 32.16
N ARG A 250 -7.32 -5.11 30.93
CA ARG A 250 -8.57 -5.67 30.38
C ARG A 250 -8.60 -7.19 30.61
N LYS A 251 -9.29 -7.61 31.67
CA LYS A 251 -9.66 -9.03 31.85
C LYS A 251 -10.81 -9.34 30.91
N GLY A 252 -10.57 -10.16 29.87
CA GLY A 252 -11.61 -10.59 28.96
C GLY A 252 -11.18 -10.78 27.52
N LEU A 253 -12.14 -11.13 26.69
CA LEU A 253 -12.01 -11.30 25.26
C LEU A 253 -12.64 -10.08 24.57
N GLU A 254 -11.87 -9.42 23.71
CA GLU A 254 -12.35 -8.34 22.85
C GLU A 254 -12.33 -8.83 21.40
N VAL A 255 -13.46 -8.67 20.72
CA VAL A 255 -13.61 -9.04 19.30
C VAL A 255 -13.98 -7.79 18.52
N THR A 256 -13.14 -7.42 17.57
CA THR A 256 -13.36 -6.26 16.70
C THR A 256 -13.49 -6.75 15.25
N TYR A 257 -14.60 -6.41 14.62
CA TYR A 257 -14.82 -6.66 13.21
C TYR A 257 -14.84 -5.33 12.45
N ASN A 258 -14.00 -5.22 11.42
CA ASN A 258 -13.98 -4.07 10.52
C ASN A 258 -14.37 -4.54 9.11
N SER A 259 -15.21 -3.73 8.45
CA SER A 259 -15.56 -3.93 7.06
C SER A 259 -15.51 -2.58 6.36
N SER A 260 -14.88 -2.53 5.19
CA SER A 260 -14.79 -1.32 4.39
C SER A 260 -15.08 -1.61 2.92
N PHE A 261 -15.70 -0.65 2.27
CA PHE A 261 -15.96 -0.65 0.84
C PHE A 261 -15.56 0.69 0.25
N GLN A 262 -14.88 0.66 -0.90
CA GLN A 262 -14.54 1.84 -1.68
C GLN A 262 -14.97 1.61 -3.13
N SER A 263 -15.49 2.66 -3.77
CA SER A 263 -15.72 2.70 -5.20
C SER A 263 -14.64 3.56 -5.86
N GLU A 264 -14.07 3.08 -6.94
CA GLU A 264 -13.04 3.76 -7.71
C GLU A 264 -13.57 4.07 -9.10
N GLN A 265 -13.42 5.32 -9.53
CA GLN A 265 -13.81 5.76 -10.86
C GLN A 265 -12.66 6.51 -11.51
N ILE A 266 -12.62 6.47 -12.85
CA ILE A 266 -11.64 7.27 -13.57
C ILE A 266 -11.92 8.76 -13.34
N SER A 267 -10.84 9.51 -13.08
CA SER A 267 -10.85 10.97 -13.02
C SER A 267 -9.77 11.51 -13.95
N GLY A 268 -9.83 12.74 -14.36
CA GLY A 268 -8.76 13.38 -15.13
C GLY A 268 -8.51 12.72 -16.50
N ILE A 269 -9.56 12.53 -17.28
CA ILE A 269 -9.45 12.16 -18.69
C ILE A 269 -8.99 13.41 -19.45
N PRO A 270 -7.96 13.30 -20.35
CA PRO A 270 -7.56 14.41 -21.20
C PRO A 270 -8.70 14.93 -22.06
N ASP A 271 -8.83 16.24 -22.20
CA ASP A 271 -9.76 16.84 -23.15
C ASP A 271 -9.29 16.59 -24.58
N TYR A 272 -9.95 15.69 -25.26
CA TYR A 272 -9.70 15.44 -26.67
C TYR A 272 -10.48 16.40 -27.55
N GLN A 273 -9.85 16.79 -28.66
CA GLN A 273 -10.51 17.59 -29.67
C GLN A 273 -11.60 16.76 -30.39
N ASP A 274 -12.74 17.38 -30.68
CA ASP A 274 -13.88 16.80 -31.41
C ASP A 274 -14.17 17.56 -32.74
N VAL A 275 -13.18 18.26 -33.24
CA VAL A 275 -13.31 19.12 -34.43
C VAL A 275 -12.78 18.44 -35.68
N TYR A 276 -11.66 17.74 -35.60
CA TYR A 276 -10.98 17.15 -36.73
C TYR A 276 -10.95 15.63 -36.66
N ALA A 277 -11.22 15.01 -37.80
CA ALA A 277 -11.16 13.57 -37.99
C ALA A 277 -9.75 13.06 -38.20
N GLN A 278 -9.63 11.75 -38.30
CA GLN A 278 -8.39 11.05 -38.65
C GLN A 278 -7.82 11.56 -40.00
N GLY A 279 -6.49 11.78 -40.03
CA GLY A 279 -5.80 12.23 -41.21
C GLY A 279 -4.66 13.20 -40.93
N SER A 280 -4.17 13.86 -41.96
CA SER A 280 -3.12 14.85 -41.89
C SER A 280 -3.38 15.97 -42.88
N ASN A 281 -2.78 17.13 -42.64
CA ASN A 281 -2.86 18.28 -43.53
C ASN A 281 -4.32 18.67 -43.89
N GLN A 282 -5.23 18.50 -42.95
CA GLN A 282 -6.66 18.81 -43.11
C GLN A 282 -7.37 17.95 -44.14
N VAL A 283 -6.80 16.80 -44.50
CA VAL A 283 -7.37 15.80 -45.38
C VAL A 283 -7.66 14.53 -44.61
N TYR A 284 -8.89 14.04 -44.75
CA TYR A 284 -9.26 12.74 -44.17
C TYR A 284 -8.44 11.60 -44.75
N ASN A 285 -7.85 10.78 -43.92
CA ASN A 285 -7.15 9.57 -44.34
C ASN A 285 -7.37 8.46 -43.31
N GLY A 286 -8.24 7.51 -43.58
CA GLY A 286 -8.59 6.40 -42.73
C GLY A 286 -7.45 5.42 -42.40
N GLY A 287 -6.30 5.56 -43.06
CA GLY A 287 -5.08 4.79 -42.75
C GLY A 287 -4.07 5.51 -41.84
N PHE A 288 -4.26 6.79 -41.56
CA PHE A 288 -3.31 7.59 -40.78
C PHE A 288 -3.56 7.50 -39.26
N ILE A 289 -2.53 7.74 -38.45
CA ILE A 289 -2.67 7.68 -36.98
C ILE A 289 -3.10 9.00 -36.36
N GLY A 290 -2.85 10.12 -37.02
CA GLY A 290 -3.08 11.45 -36.48
C GLY A 290 -4.55 11.89 -36.59
N ASN A 291 -4.94 12.83 -35.73
CA ASN A 291 -6.24 13.48 -35.67
C ASN A 291 -6.16 14.92 -36.22
N TRP A 292 -5.50 15.10 -37.36
CA TRP A 292 -5.34 16.39 -38.05
C TRP A 292 -5.83 16.27 -39.50
N GLY A 293 -6.91 15.53 -39.70
CA GLY A 293 -7.60 15.36 -40.96
C GLY A 293 -8.59 16.50 -41.23
N SER A 294 -9.54 16.28 -42.13
CA SER A 294 -10.64 17.24 -42.35
C SER A 294 -11.49 17.42 -41.09
N PRO A 295 -12.13 18.58 -40.94
CA PRO A 295 -13.16 18.75 -39.92
C PRO A 295 -14.27 17.72 -40.03
N PHE A 296 -14.87 17.38 -38.90
CA PHE A 296 -16.12 16.62 -38.92
C PHE A 296 -17.21 17.43 -39.59
N PRO A 297 -18.16 16.78 -40.31
CA PRO A 297 -19.18 17.46 -41.14
C PRO A 297 -19.91 18.59 -40.41
N ASP A 298 -20.24 18.40 -39.14
CA ASP A 298 -20.97 19.36 -38.30
C ASP A 298 -20.15 20.63 -37.95
N HIS A 299 -18.84 20.60 -38.14
CA HIS A 299 -17.96 21.74 -37.83
C HIS A 299 -17.53 22.54 -39.07
N VAL A 300 -17.74 22.00 -40.27
CA VAL A 300 -17.25 22.62 -41.52
C VAL A 300 -17.82 24.02 -41.71
N ASP A 301 -19.14 24.20 -41.67
CA ASP A 301 -19.79 25.47 -41.91
C ASP A 301 -19.41 26.52 -40.83
N ARG A 302 -19.35 26.09 -39.58
CA ARG A 302 -18.94 26.96 -38.48
C ARG A 302 -17.48 27.46 -38.62
N LEU A 303 -16.55 26.55 -38.95
CA LEU A 303 -15.14 26.90 -39.13
C LEU A 303 -14.93 27.84 -40.31
N ASN A 304 -15.59 27.59 -41.44
CA ASN A 304 -15.54 28.46 -42.60
C ASN A 304 -16.05 29.86 -42.29
N ALA A 305 -17.19 29.97 -41.58
CA ALA A 305 -17.77 31.25 -41.16
C ALA A 305 -16.92 31.99 -40.15
N THR A 306 -16.28 31.31 -39.19
CA THR A 306 -15.56 31.92 -38.11
C THR A 306 -14.15 32.34 -38.51
N TYR A 307 -13.46 31.52 -39.30
CA TYR A 307 -12.03 31.70 -39.61
C TYR A 307 -11.74 32.00 -41.09
N GLY A 308 -12.81 32.13 -41.93
CA GLY A 308 -12.62 32.35 -43.38
C GLY A 308 -11.93 31.21 -44.11
N THR A 309 -12.07 29.98 -43.58
CA THR A 309 -11.49 28.78 -44.20
C THR A 309 -12.39 28.26 -45.31
N ASN A 310 -11.88 27.42 -46.19
CA ASN A 310 -12.61 26.78 -47.31
C ASN A 310 -12.65 25.27 -47.14
N TYR A 311 -12.99 24.81 -45.93
CA TYR A 311 -13.16 23.37 -45.69
C TYR A 311 -14.37 22.85 -46.49
N SER A 312 -14.21 21.68 -47.04
CA SER A 312 -15.32 20.91 -47.63
C SER A 312 -15.69 19.74 -46.75
N LYS A 313 -16.96 19.39 -46.71
CA LYS A 313 -17.40 18.14 -46.09
C LYS A 313 -16.76 16.96 -46.79
N VAL A 314 -16.36 15.95 -46.01
CA VAL A 314 -15.72 14.75 -46.56
C VAL A 314 -16.67 14.03 -47.47
N ILE A 315 -16.27 13.88 -48.72
CA ILE A 315 -16.95 13.09 -49.75
C ILE A 315 -16.01 11.96 -50.17
N VAL A 316 -16.36 10.74 -49.79
CA VAL A 316 -15.66 9.56 -50.27
C VAL A 316 -16.41 9.05 -51.51
N PRO A 317 -15.79 8.91 -52.69
CA PRO A 317 -16.44 8.46 -53.91
C PRO A 317 -17.23 7.14 -53.70
N GLY A 318 -18.51 7.18 -53.99
CA GLY A 318 -19.42 6.03 -53.84
C GLY A 318 -19.99 5.81 -52.44
N TYR A 319 -19.84 6.81 -51.54
CA TYR A 319 -20.42 6.84 -50.19
C TYR A 319 -21.27 8.11 -50.00
N PRO A 320 -22.31 8.05 -49.13
CA PRO A 320 -23.08 9.25 -48.77
C PRO A 320 -22.19 10.31 -48.15
N GLU A 321 -22.55 11.60 -48.35
CA GLU A 321 -21.88 12.72 -47.71
C GLU A 321 -21.85 12.55 -46.18
N GLY A 322 -20.72 12.87 -45.52
CA GLY A 322 -20.57 12.73 -44.09
C GLY A 322 -20.37 11.29 -43.58
N THR A 323 -20.20 10.34 -44.51
CA THR A 323 -19.88 8.96 -44.18
C THR A 323 -18.54 8.53 -44.76
N VAL A 324 -17.96 7.51 -44.16
CA VAL A 324 -16.71 6.87 -44.63
C VAL A 324 -16.91 5.36 -44.67
N PRO A 325 -16.09 4.64 -45.49
CA PRO A 325 -16.14 3.18 -45.49
C PRO A 325 -15.82 2.63 -44.11
N HIS A 326 -16.48 1.55 -43.72
CA HIS A 326 -16.20 0.89 -42.43
C HIS A 326 -14.70 0.51 -42.31
N PRO A 327 -13.96 1.00 -41.30
CA PRO A 327 -12.48 0.93 -41.27
C PRO A 327 -11.94 -0.51 -41.22
N LEU A 328 -12.66 -1.47 -40.62
CA LEU A 328 -12.19 -2.86 -40.51
C LEU A 328 -12.18 -3.63 -41.83
N VAL A 329 -12.96 -3.21 -42.84
CA VAL A 329 -13.04 -3.89 -44.14
C VAL A 329 -12.47 -3.05 -45.28
N SER A 330 -12.21 -1.75 -45.03
CA SER A 330 -11.63 -0.81 -46.01
C SER A 330 -10.31 -0.17 -45.57
N GLY A 331 -9.80 -0.51 -44.42
CA GLY A 331 -8.64 0.13 -43.76
C GLY A 331 -7.45 0.31 -44.69
N GLY A 332 -6.68 1.39 -44.42
CA GLY A 332 -5.60 1.84 -45.27
C GLY A 332 -4.29 1.07 -45.15
N PHE A 333 -4.11 0.22 -44.13
CA PHE A 333 -2.90 -0.56 -43.94
C PHE A 333 -3.09 -2.01 -44.41
N ALA A 334 -2.12 -2.50 -45.17
CA ALA A 334 -2.06 -3.90 -45.62
C ALA A 334 -2.11 -4.82 -44.37
N GLY A 335 -3.00 -5.81 -44.37
CA GLY A 335 -3.17 -6.75 -43.26
C GLY A 335 -4.26 -6.35 -42.24
N SER A 336 -4.78 -5.11 -42.26
CA SER A 336 -5.85 -4.67 -41.38
C SER A 336 -7.24 -4.74 -41.99
N ARG A 337 -7.40 -5.41 -43.13
CA ARG A 337 -8.68 -5.58 -43.83
C ARG A 337 -9.21 -6.98 -43.58
N PHE A 338 -10.47 -7.05 -43.11
CA PHE A 338 -11.09 -8.29 -42.71
C PHE A 338 -12.43 -8.55 -43.46
N PRO A 339 -12.55 -8.31 -44.83
CA PRO A 339 -13.81 -8.48 -45.53
C PRO A 339 -14.33 -9.91 -45.51
N SER A 340 -13.45 -10.91 -45.52
CA SER A 340 -13.83 -12.34 -45.43
C SER A 340 -14.22 -12.76 -44.00
N VAL A 341 -13.73 -12.08 -42.99
CA VAL A 341 -14.04 -12.34 -41.57
C VAL A 341 -15.39 -11.71 -41.20
N PHE A 342 -15.69 -10.52 -41.76
CA PHE A 342 -16.91 -9.75 -41.45
C PHE A 342 -17.66 -9.42 -42.75
N PRO A 343 -18.25 -10.44 -43.40
CA PRO A 343 -19.02 -10.22 -44.63
C PRO A 343 -20.24 -9.32 -44.42
N ASN A 344 -20.78 -9.25 -43.20
CA ASN A 344 -21.87 -8.34 -42.83
C ASN A 344 -21.49 -6.86 -42.85
N LEU A 345 -20.23 -6.52 -42.83
CA LEU A 345 -19.70 -5.16 -43.02
C LEU A 345 -19.44 -4.81 -44.47
N MET A 346 -19.82 -5.72 -45.41
CA MET A 346 -19.72 -5.56 -46.85
C MET A 346 -21.10 -5.59 -47.46
N LYS A 347 -21.37 -4.72 -48.47
CA LYS A 347 -22.55 -4.70 -49.29
C LYS A 347 -22.15 -4.43 -50.72
N ASP A 348 -22.62 -5.23 -51.65
CA ASP A 348 -22.32 -5.10 -53.09
C ASP A 348 -20.80 -4.95 -53.40
N GLY A 349 -19.97 -5.72 -52.68
CA GLY A 349 -18.52 -5.71 -52.84
C GLY A 349 -17.82 -4.48 -52.24
N LYS A 350 -18.54 -3.59 -51.56
CA LYS A 350 -18.02 -2.39 -50.89
C LYS A 350 -18.22 -2.47 -49.38
N ALA A 351 -17.38 -1.78 -48.61
CA ALA A 351 -17.60 -1.57 -47.19
C ALA A 351 -18.92 -0.81 -46.96
N ILE A 352 -19.65 -1.15 -45.91
CA ILE A 352 -20.84 -0.36 -45.55
C ILE A 352 -20.41 1.04 -45.08
N PRO A 353 -21.22 2.10 -45.32
CA PRO A 353 -20.94 3.43 -44.80
C PRO A 353 -21.07 3.51 -43.28
N VAL A 354 -20.16 4.21 -42.63
CA VAL A 354 -20.24 4.57 -41.19
C VAL A 354 -20.19 6.09 -41.06
N PRO A 355 -20.90 6.69 -40.10
CA PRO A 355 -20.87 8.13 -39.89
C PRO A 355 -19.46 8.62 -39.51
N LEU A 356 -19.04 9.71 -40.14
CA LEU A 356 -17.79 10.41 -39.77
C LEU A 356 -18.09 11.43 -38.66
N ARG A 357 -17.95 11.01 -37.43
CA ARG A 357 -18.18 11.84 -36.24
C ARG A 357 -17.22 11.47 -35.10
N PRO A 358 -17.07 12.31 -34.07
CA PRO A 358 -16.32 11.94 -32.90
C PRO A 358 -17.05 10.90 -32.07
N TYR A 359 -16.30 9.96 -31.49
CA TYR A 359 -16.76 8.98 -30.51
C TYR A 359 -16.02 9.18 -29.19
N ASP A 360 -16.67 8.96 -28.06
CA ASP A 360 -15.99 8.80 -26.79
C ASP A 360 -15.33 7.41 -26.75
N ILE A 361 -14.02 7.42 -26.85
CA ILE A 361 -13.19 6.20 -26.93
C ILE A 361 -12.55 5.86 -25.60
N ILE A 362 -12.50 6.79 -24.64
CA ILE A 362 -11.74 6.63 -23.39
C ILE A 362 -12.66 6.31 -22.22
N GLY A 363 -13.70 7.11 -21.99
CA GLY A 363 -14.61 6.90 -20.87
C GLY A 363 -15.15 5.46 -20.82
N PRO A 364 -15.76 4.94 -21.90
CA PRO A 364 -16.33 3.60 -21.94
C PRO A 364 -15.32 2.43 -21.89
N PHE A 365 -14.02 2.71 -22.07
CA PHE A 365 -12.98 1.69 -21.93
C PHE A 365 -12.77 1.30 -20.48
N PHE A 366 -12.90 2.25 -19.56
CA PHE A 366 -12.74 2.02 -18.14
C PHE A 366 -14.03 1.53 -17.51
N ARG A 367 -13.91 0.78 -16.43
CA ARG A 367 -15.03 0.36 -15.58
C ARG A 367 -14.92 1.01 -14.21
N ASP A 368 -16.00 0.99 -13.46
CA ASP A 368 -15.94 1.25 -12.04
C ASP A 368 -15.16 0.13 -11.35
N GLY A 369 -14.19 0.51 -10.57
CA GLY A 369 -13.42 -0.38 -9.71
C GLY A 369 -13.94 -0.34 -8.29
N GLY A 370 -13.40 -1.18 -7.42
CA GLY A 370 -13.76 -1.15 -6.01
C GLY A 370 -12.87 -2.01 -5.14
N LEU A 371 -12.70 -1.56 -3.91
CA LEU A 371 -11.99 -2.28 -2.87
C LEU A 371 -12.98 -2.70 -1.81
N PHE A 372 -12.93 -3.98 -1.45
CA PHE A 372 -13.70 -4.55 -0.36
C PHE A 372 -12.75 -5.28 0.60
N GLU A 373 -12.76 -4.86 1.88
CA GLU A 373 -11.90 -5.42 2.91
C GLU A 373 -12.74 -5.79 4.14
N ASN A 374 -12.43 -6.95 4.71
CA ASN A 374 -12.97 -7.42 5.97
C ASN A 374 -11.83 -7.88 6.87
N SER A 375 -11.90 -7.53 8.16
CA SER A 375 -10.96 -8.02 9.16
C SER A 375 -11.66 -8.36 10.47
N LEU A 376 -11.18 -9.42 11.10
CA LEU A 376 -11.58 -9.86 12.43
C LEU A 376 -10.34 -9.84 13.32
N ASN A 377 -10.38 -9.06 14.39
CA ASN A 377 -9.35 -9.02 15.41
C ASN A 377 -9.91 -9.58 16.73
N ILE A 378 -9.24 -10.57 17.27
CA ILE A 378 -9.58 -11.21 18.55
C ILE A 378 -8.42 -10.95 19.50
N ASN A 379 -8.66 -10.19 20.54
CA ASN A 379 -7.67 -9.82 21.55
C ASN A 379 -8.13 -10.30 22.92
N GLY A 380 -7.23 -10.94 23.67
CA GLY A 380 -7.52 -11.39 25.02
C GLY A 380 -6.26 -11.47 25.87
N GLY A 381 -6.44 -11.33 27.20
CA GLY A 381 -5.29 -11.39 28.07
C GLY A 381 -5.60 -11.12 29.53
N ASN A 382 -4.54 -11.09 30.32
CA ASN A 382 -4.53 -10.73 31.72
C ASN A 382 -3.25 -9.93 32.02
N GLU A 383 -2.98 -9.66 33.29
CA GLU A 383 -1.81 -8.88 33.73
C GLU A 383 -0.46 -9.51 33.33
N LYS A 384 -0.41 -10.84 33.16
CA LYS A 384 0.82 -11.60 32.89
C LYS A 384 0.93 -12.10 31.45
N SER A 385 -0.16 -12.20 30.71
CA SER A 385 -0.16 -12.74 29.36
C SER A 385 -1.21 -12.08 28.47
N SER A 386 -0.92 -11.98 27.18
CA SER A 386 -1.89 -11.57 26.18
C SER A 386 -1.73 -12.42 24.90
N LEU A 387 -2.83 -12.55 24.19
CA LEU A 387 -2.92 -13.19 22.88
C LEU A 387 -3.74 -12.30 21.96
N ASN A 388 -3.28 -12.16 20.73
CA ASN A 388 -4.00 -11.47 19.65
C ASN A 388 -4.04 -12.35 18.42
N ALA A 389 -5.17 -12.38 17.72
CA ALA A 389 -5.31 -13.01 16.41
C ALA A 389 -6.02 -12.05 15.46
N VAL A 390 -5.47 -11.86 14.27
CA VAL A 390 -6.04 -11.04 13.19
C VAL A 390 -6.21 -11.90 11.96
N VAL A 391 -7.41 -11.87 11.38
CA VAL A 391 -7.70 -12.49 10.08
C VAL A 391 -8.29 -11.42 9.19
N SER A 392 -7.74 -11.23 8.00
CA SER A 392 -8.26 -10.27 7.04
C SER A 392 -8.32 -10.82 5.62
N ARG A 393 -9.26 -10.32 4.85
CA ARG A 393 -9.34 -10.55 3.40
C ARG A 393 -9.66 -9.21 2.71
N MET A 394 -8.85 -8.86 1.72
CA MET A 394 -9.03 -7.72 0.85
C MET A 394 -9.15 -8.20 -0.60
N ASN A 395 -10.11 -7.65 -1.34
CA ASN A 395 -10.22 -7.78 -2.78
C ASN A 395 -10.31 -6.38 -3.39
N ASN A 396 -9.53 -6.14 -4.42
CA ASN A 396 -9.48 -4.87 -5.14
C ASN A 396 -9.61 -5.12 -6.64
N GLU A 397 -10.72 -4.66 -7.21
CA GLU A 397 -11.00 -4.67 -8.65
C GLU A 397 -10.61 -3.31 -9.23
N GLY A 398 -9.74 -3.29 -10.22
CA GLY A 398 -9.26 -2.04 -10.80
C GLY A 398 -10.19 -1.45 -11.85
N ILE A 399 -9.99 -0.17 -12.16
CA ILE A 399 -10.74 0.56 -13.20
C ILE A 399 -10.38 0.10 -14.62
N VAL A 400 -9.22 -0.54 -14.82
CA VAL A 400 -8.90 -1.20 -16.09
C VAL A 400 -9.53 -2.59 -16.10
N PRO A 401 -10.31 -2.97 -17.11
CA PRO A 401 -10.92 -4.30 -17.17
C PRO A 401 -9.87 -5.42 -17.01
N ASN A 402 -10.23 -6.52 -16.37
CA ASN A 402 -9.36 -7.67 -16.08
C ASN A 402 -8.14 -7.36 -15.19
N SER A 403 -8.17 -6.28 -14.43
CA SER A 403 -7.18 -6.00 -13.39
C SER A 403 -7.77 -6.21 -12.01
N HIS A 404 -7.07 -6.97 -11.16
CA HIS A 404 -7.45 -7.16 -9.77
C HIS A 404 -6.22 -7.46 -8.89
N SER A 405 -6.37 -7.25 -7.60
CA SER A 405 -5.45 -7.74 -6.58
C SER A 405 -6.21 -8.21 -5.34
N GLY A 406 -5.63 -9.14 -4.61
CA GLY A 406 -6.20 -9.67 -3.40
C GLY A 406 -5.13 -9.91 -2.34
N ARG A 407 -5.52 -9.89 -1.06
CA ARG A 407 -4.68 -10.27 0.07
C ARG A 407 -5.51 -10.99 1.11
N THR A 408 -5.04 -12.16 1.55
CA THR A 408 -5.52 -12.86 2.74
C THR A 408 -4.40 -12.89 3.76
N SER A 409 -4.67 -12.46 4.99
CA SER A 409 -3.69 -12.44 6.07
C SER A 409 -4.24 -13.14 7.30
N VAL A 410 -3.40 -13.94 7.94
CA VAL A 410 -3.67 -14.56 9.24
C VAL A 410 -2.47 -14.31 10.14
N SER A 411 -2.68 -13.62 11.24
CA SER A 411 -1.65 -13.29 12.23
C SER A 411 -2.05 -13.80 13.61
N VAL A 412 -1.08 -14.34 14.33
CA VAL A 412 -1.22 -14.67 15.74
C VAL A 412 0.02 -14.15 16.47
N GLY A 413 -0.20 -13.41 17.54
CA GLY A 413 0.86 -12.88 18.38
C GLY A 413 0.47 -12.88 19.85
N GLY A 414 1.48 -12.87 20.71
CA GLY A 414 1.22 -12.84 22.15
C GLY A 414 2.47 -12.60 22.97
N ASN A 415 2.26 -12.35 24.25
CA ASN A 415 3.32 -12.23 25.23
C ASN A 415 2.94 -12.89 26.57
N ALA A 416 3.94 -13.34 27.30
CA ALA A 416 3.80 -13.88 28.65
C ALA A 416 4.96 -13.43 29.51
N LYS A 417 4.67 -13.00 30.75
CA LYS A 417 5.66 -12.63 31.76
C LYS A 417 5.57 -13.62 32.92
N LEU A 418 6.70 -14.25 33.24
CA LEU A 418 6.85 -15.20 34.34
C LEU A 418 7.34 -14.48 35.59
N ASP A 419 7.06 -15.06 36.77
CA ASP A 419 7.41 -14.46 38.07
C ASP A 419 8.94 -14.45 38.34
N ASN A 420 9.71 -15.26 37.61
CA ASN A 420 11.17 -15.33 37.70
C ASN A 420 11.92 -14.29 36.89
N GLY A 421 11.25 -13.27 36.35
CA GLY A 421 11.85 -12.22 35.51
C GLY A 421 11.98 -12.57 34.02
N LEU A 422 11.61 -13.79 33.62
CA LEU A 422 11.57 -14.18 32.21
C LEU A 422 10.27 -13.71 31.56
N SER A 423 10.37 -13.09 30.40
CA SER A 423 9.24 -12.82 29.52
C SER A 423 9.48 -13.36 28.11
N VAL A 424 8.42 -13.86 27.52
CA VAL A 424 8.42 -14.42 26.16
C VAL A 424 7.40 -13.63 25.35
N SER A 425 7.79 -13.19 24.17
CA SER A 425 6.87 -12.59 23.19
C SER A 425 7.15 -13.16 21.81
N GLY A 426 6.12 -13.18 20.97
CA GLY A 426 6.31 -13.62 19.60
C GLY A 426 5.07 -13.38 18.79
N ASN A 427 5.27 -13.39 17.47
CA ASN A 427 4.21 -13.34 16.50
C ASN A 427 4.58 -14.19 15.28
N VAL A 428 3.57 -14.60 14.56
CA VAL A 428 3.70 -15.21 13.24
C VAL A 428 2.54 -14.74 12.38
N THR A 429 2.86 -14.34 11.15
CA THR A 429 1.88 -13.90 10.15
C THR A 429 2.11 -14.69 8.87
N TYR A 430 1.04 -15.26 8.35
CA TYR A 430 0.95 -15.80 7.01
C TYR A 430 0.16 -14.85 6.13
N VAL A 431 0.66 -14.60 4.92
CA VAL A 431 -0.01 -13.78 3.91
C VAL A 431 0.03 -14.49 2.57
N ASN A 432 -1.12 -14.59 1.93
CA ASN A 432 -1.22 -14.85 0.51
C ASN A 432 -1.67 -13.56 -0.18
N SER A 433 -0.90 -13.06 -1.15
CA SER A 433 -1.27 -11.92 -1.98
C SER A 433 -1.21 -12.27 -3.45
N GLU A 434 -2.25 -11.88 -4.17
CA GLU A 434 -2.42 -12.16 -5.59
C GLU A 434 -2.59 -10.86 -6.37
N GLN A 435 -2.09 -10.85 -7.59
CA GLN A 435 -2.26 -9.74 -8.53
C GLN A 435 -2.44 -10.29 -9.94
N LYS A 436 -3.39 -9.70 -10.69
CA LYS A 436 -3.52 -9.91 -12.12
C LYS A 436 -3.71 -8.57 -12.80
N THR A 437 -2.90 -8.30 -13.82
CA THR A 437 -2.98 -7.04 -14.56
C THR A 437 -2.79 -7.29 -16.06
N PRO A 438 -3.56 -6.63 -16.92
CA PRO A 438 -3.26 -6.61 -18.33
C PRO A 438 -2.04 -5.70 -18.59
N PRO A 439 -1.39 -5.77 -19.78
CA PRO A 439 -0.18 -5.01 -20.10
C PRO A 439 -0.50 -3.52 -20.24
N SER A 440 -0.38 -2.76 -19.16
CA SER A 440 -0.73 -1.33 -19.08
C SER A 440 0.46 -0.37 -19.09
N GLY A 441 1.69 -0.87 -18.87
CA GLY A 441 2.93 -0.13 -19.03
C GLY A 441 3.67 -0.50 -20.31
N GLY A 442 4.81 0.14 -20.60
CA GLY A 442 5.65 -0.15 -21.74
C GLY A 442 6.21 1.11 -22.38
N SER A 443 7.31 0.97 -23.13
CA SER A 443 7.95 2.08 -23.80
C SER A 443 7.11 2.59 -24.96
N VAL A 444 6.72 3.85 -24.91
CA VAL A 444 6.05 4.55 -26.03
C VAL A 444 7.02 4.78 -27.20
N PHE A 445 8.33 4.77 -26.95
CA PHE A 445 9.36 5.23 -27.89
C PHE A 445 10.50 4.23 -28.15
N GLY A 446 10.40 3.01 -27.65
CA GLY A 446 11.38 1.95 -27.92
C GLY A 446 11.27 1.39 -29.33
N GLY A 447 11.83 2.04 -30.32
CA GLY A 447 12.01 1.52 -31.70
C GLY A 447 10.73 1.15 -32.42
N ASN A 448 10.59 1.53 -33.67
CA ASN A 448 9.54 1.20 -34.64
C ASN A 448 8.09 1.17 -34.12
N PHE A 449 7.21 1.92 -34.73
CA PHE A 449 5.75 1.89 -34.50
C PHE A 449 5.08 0.49 -34.68
N GLY A 450 5.88 -0.54 -34.96
CA GLY A 450 5.48 -1.93 -35.09
C GLY A 450 6.08 -2.84 -34.02
N SER A 451 6.72 -2.31 -32.97
CA SER A 451 7.35 -3.16 -31.99
C SER A 451 6.37 -3.74 -30.97
N THR A 452 6.71 -4.91 -30.55
CA THR A 452 6.13 -5.92 -29.71
C THR A 452 5.57 -5.49 -28.34
N ASP A 453 5.73 -4.25 -27.91
CA ASP A 453 5.34 -3.77 -26.59
C ASP A 453 4.00 -3.03 -26.66
N GLY A 454 2.92 -3.79 -26.73
CA GLY A 454 1.56 -3.28 -26.80
C GLY A 454 1.04 -2.81 -25.46
N SER A 455 1.46 -1.60 -24.99
CA SER A 455 0.73 -0.97 -23.88
C SER A 455 -0.69 -0.64 -24.29
N ILE A 456 -1.66 -1.07 -23.50
CA ILE A 456 -3.08 -0.77 -23.66
C ILE A 456 -3.28 0.74 -23.77
N PHE A 457 -2.66 1.53 -22.89
CA PHE A 457 -2.82 2.98 -22.88
C PHE A 457 -2.23 3.65 -24.09
N THR A 458 -1.08 3.19 -24.57
CA THR A 458 -0.53 3.68 -25.83
C THR A 458 -1.51 3.44 -26.97
N ARG A 459 -2.10 2.26 -27.05
CA ARG A 459 -3.07 1.94 -28.10
C ARG A 459 -4.37 2.75 -27.95
N LEU A 460 -4.87 2.92 -26.73
CA LEU A 460 -6.08 3.66 -26.42
C LEU A 460 -5.94 5.15 -26.74
N PHE A 461 -4.87 5.80 -26.27
CA PHE A 461 -4.66 7.24 -26.44
C PHE A 461 -4.26 7.67 -27.85
N PHE A 462 -3.77 6.74 -28.68
CA PHE A 462 -3.48 6.98 -30.10
C PHE A 462 -4.64 6.63 -31.04
N LEU A 463 -5.83 6.32 -30.50
CA LEU A 463 -7.00 6.09 -31.36
C LEU A 463 -7.49 7.37 -32.01
N PRO A 464 -7.89 7.32 -33.28
CA PRO A 464 -8.55 8.46 -33.93
C PRO A 464 -9.96 8.67 -33.37
N ARG A 465 -10.37 9.93 -33.29
CA ARG A 465 -11.67 10.32 -32.74
C ARG A 465 -12.88 9.74 -33.49
N ASN A 466 -12.71 9.38 -34.74
CA ASN A 466 -13.77 8.79 -35.58
C ASN A 466 -13.80 7.24 -35.54
N PHE A 467 -13.05 6.60 -34.66
CA PHE A 467 -13.10 5.15 -34.49
C PHE A 467 -13.96 4.78 -33.27
N ASP A 468 -14.98 3.94 -33.48
CA ASP A 468 -15.81 3.42 -32.38
C ASP A 468 -15.13 2.22 -31.71
N LEU A 469 -14.50 2.44 -30.55
CA LEU A 469 -13.85 1.37 -29.80
C LEU A 469 -14.86 0.43 -29.13
N ASN A 470 -16.06 0.91 -28.79
CA ASN A 470 -17.01 0.16 -27.99
C ASN A 470 -17.73 -0.95 -28.75
N GLY A 471 -17.53 -1.01 -30.06
CA GLY A 471 -17.94 -2.11 -30.88
C GLY A 471 -19.34 -1.99 -31.47
N ILE A 472 -20.22 -1.14 -30.94
CA ILE A 472 -21.55 -0.88 -31.48
C ILE A 472 -21.84 0.60 -31.36
N ASN A 473 -21.92 1.28 -32.50
CA ASN A 473 -22.35 2.67 -32.54
C ASN A 473 -23.89 2.79 -32.44
N PRO A 474 -24.45 3.99 -32.30
CA PRO A 474 -25.90 4.19 -32.22
C PRO A 474 -26.72 3.66 -33.43
N GLU A 475 -26.08 3.50 -34.58
CA GLU A 475 -26.67 2.92 -35.79
C GLU A 475 -26.64 1.38 -35.75
N GLY A 476 -26.12 0.75 -34.70
CA GLY A 476 -26.04 -0.71 -34.54
C GLY A 476 -24.95 -1.39 -35.40
N ILE A 477 -24.00 -0.62 -35.94
CA ILE A 477 -22.92 -1.14 -36.76
C ILE A 477 -21.80 -1.68 -35.88
N PRO A 478 -21.44 -2.97 -35.95
CA PRO A 478 -20.47 -3.57 -35.06
C PRO A 478 -19.03 -3.14 -35.39
N TYR A 479 -18.23 -2.98 -34.33
CA TYR A 479 -16.77 -2.77 -34.40
C TYR A 479 -16.04 -3.87 -33.58
N PRO A 480 -16.04 -5.13 -34.06
CA PRO A 480 -15.44 -6.22 -33.33
C PRO A 480 -13.95 -6.03 -33.18
N PHE A 481 -13.41 -6.46 -32.04
CA PHE A 481 -11.98 -6.40 -31.72
C PHE A 481 -11.28 -7.77 -31.86
N GLU A 482 -12.03 -8.82 -32.12
CA GLU A 482 -11.57 -10.19 -32.21
C GLU A 482 -12.22 -10.94 -33.37
N ASN A 483 -11.45 -11.75 -34.06
CA ASN A 483 -11.97 -12.68 -35.05
C ASN A 483 -12.80 -13.77 -34.35
N PRO A 484 -14.07 -13.94 -34.67
CA PRO A 484 -14.96 -14.86 -33.95
C PRO A 484 -14.61 -16.33 -34.11
N VAL A 485 -13.81 -16.69 -35.13
CA VAL A 485 -13.40 -18.07 -35.41
C VAL A 485 -12.06 -18.40 -34.84
N THR A 486 -11.07 -17.52 -35.06
CA THR A 486 -9.66 -17.78 -34.68
C THR A 486 -9.29 -17.13 -33.35
N GLY A 487 -10.06 -16.18 -32.86
CA GLY A 487 -9.76 -15.40 -31.68
C GLY A 487 -8.60 -14.41 -31.87
N THR A 488 -8.10 -14.23 -33.09
CA THR A 488 -7.00 -13.32 -33.37
C THR A 488 -7.44 -11.85 -33.30
N ASN A 489 -6.48 -10.97 -33.11
CA ASN A 489 -6.70 -9.53 -33.04
C ASN A 489 -7.34 -8.97 -34.31
N VAL A 490 -8.33 -8.09 -34.15
CA VAL A 490 -8.98 -7.35 -35.20
C VAL A 490 -8.89 -5.86 -34.88
N PHE A 491 -8.29 -5.10 -35.80
CA PHE A 491 -8.17 -3.66 -35.67
C PHE A 491 -8.11 -2.98 -37.05
N TYR A 492 -8.43 -1.69 -37.12
CA TYR A 492 -8.37 -0.92 -38.37
C TYR A 492 -6.95 -0.66 -38.86
N ARG A 493 -5.95 -0.96 -38.05
CA ARG A 493 -4.51 -0.80 -38.32
C ARG A 493 -3.77 -2.10 -38.01
N ALA A 494 -2.53 -2.21 -38.52
CA ALA A 494 -1.61 -3.29 -38.19
C ALA A 494 -1.03 -3.11 -36.76
N LEU A 495 -1.90 -3.08 -35.78
CA LEU A 495 -1.60 -2.95 -34.35
C LEU A 495 -2.59 -3.80 -33.56
N ASP A 496 -2.32 -3.98 -32.27
CA ASP A 496 -3.26 -4.66 -31.39
C ASP A 496 -4.37 -3.71 -30.93
N ASN A 497 -5.59 -4.20 -30.94
CA ASN A 497 -6.76 -3.52 -30.38
C ASN A 497 -6.64 -3.51 -28.85
N PRO A 498 -6.80 -2.37 -28.16
CA PRO A 498 -6.69 -2.30 -26.70
C PRO A 498 -7.68 -3.22 -25.98
N LEU A 499 -8.89 -3.45 -26.51
CA LEU A 499 -9.84 -4.39 -25.94
C LEU A 499 -9.39 -5.85 -26.10
N TRP A 500 -8.73 -6.18 -27.23
CA TRP A 500 -8.16 -7.51 -27.42
C TRP A 500 -7.00 -7.77 -26.45
N LEU A 501 -6.13 -6.76 -26.24
CA LEU A 501 -5.02 -6.86 -25.27
C LEU A 501 -5.53 -7.08 -23.86
N VAL A 502 -6.53 -6.28 -23.43
CA VAL A 502 -7.12 -6.41 -22.08
C VAL A 502 -7.74 -7.80 -21.87
N LYS A 503 -8.39 -8.35 -22.90
CA LYS A 503 -9.05 -9.66 -22.80
C LYS A 503 -8.06 -10.82 -22.74
N ASN A 504 -6.98 -10.73 -23.52
CA ASN A 504 -6.15 -11.89 -23.83
C ASN A 504 -4.79 -11.89 -23.11
N ASN A 505 -4.14 -10.74 -23.00
CA ASN A 505 -2.78 -10.66 -22.44
C ASN A 505 -2.83 -10.28 -20.95
N TYR A 506 -2.03 -10.95 -20.13
CA TYR A 506 -2.02 -10.69 -18.70
C TYR A 506 -0.70 -11.06 -18.03
N PHE A 507 -0.43 -10.39 -16.92
CA PHE A 507 0.57 -10.74 -15.93
C PHE A 507 -0.14 -11.17 -14.64
N GLU A 508 0.30 -12.26 -14.02
CA GLU A 508 -0.16 -12.77 -12.73
C GLU A 508 1.04 -12.91 -11.78
N SER A 509 0.81 -12.59 -10.50
CA SER A 509 1.73 -12.88 -9.39
C SER A 509 0.94 -13.46 -8.23
N ASP A 510 1.42 -14.56 -7.66
CA ASP A 510 0.91 -15.21 -6.46
C ASP A 510 2.04 -15.31 -5.44
N VAL A 511 1.87 -14.62 -4.32
CA VAL A 511 2.87 -14.53 -3.26
C VAL A 511 2.36 -15.21 -2.02
N ASN A 512 3.13 -16.18 -1.54
CA ASN A 512 2.91 -16.84 -0.26
C ASN A 512 4.05 -16.47 0.69
N ARG A 513 3.74 -15.76 1.77
CA ARG A 513 4.71 -15.22 2.71
C ARG A 513 4.42 -15.64 4.15
N VAL A 514 5.48 -15.99 4.86
CA VAL A 514 5.46 -16.19 6.31
C VAL A 514 6.53 -15.31 6.93
N TYR A 515 6.16 -14.54 7.93
CA TYR A 515 7.11 -13.76 8.72
C TYR A 515 6.70 -13.72 10.20
N GLY A 516 7.68 -13.54 11.05
CA GLY A 516 7.45 -13.44 12.48
C GLY A 516 8.73 -13.53 13.28
N ASN A 517 8.58 -13.41 14.60
CA ASN A 517 9.70 -13.49 15.54
C ASN A 517 9.28 -14.14 16.86
N VAL A 518 10.30 -14.55 17.60
CA VAL A 518 10.22 -14.91 19.03
C VAL A 518 11.30 -14.14 19.76
N ALA A 519 10.95 -13.52 20.87
CA ALA A 519 11.87 -12.82 21.76
C ALA A 519 11.76 -13.36 23.19
N LEU A 520 12.90 -13.65 23.79
CA LEU A 520 13.08 -13.99 25.18
C LEU A 520 13.74 -12.79 25.87
N ASN A 521 13.14 -12.29 26.92
CA ASN A 521 13.66 -11.19 27.71
C ASN A 521 13.79 -11.63 29.14
N TYR A 522 14.96 -11.46 29.76
CA TYR A 522 15.26 -11.88 31.10
C TYR A 522 15.81 -10.71 31.94
N ASP A 523 15.04 -10.28 32.92
CA ASP A 523 15.42 -9.27 33.88
C ASP A 523 16.35 -9.90 34.91
N VAL A 524 17.69 -9.83 34.69
CA VAL A 524 18.71 -10.43 35.56
C VAL A 524 18.76 -9.71 36.91
N THR A 525 18.70 -8.36 36.84
CA THR A 525 18.60 -7.45 37.98
C THR A 525 17.67 -6.28 37.57
N PRO A 526 17.27 -5.42 38.52
CA PRO A 526 16.47 -4.23 38.18
C PRO A 526 17.14 -3.28 37.17
N TRP A 527 18.44 -3.36 37.01
CA TRP A 527 19.23 -2.50 36.12
C TRP A 527 19.81 -3.22 34.88
N LEU A 528 19.72 -4.57 34.80
CA LEU A 528 20.30 -5.38 33.73
C LEU A 528 19.24 -6.34 33.16
N ALA A 529 18.88 -6.18 31.87
CA ALA A 529 18.08 -7.11 31.13
C ALA A 529 18.86 -7.72 29.95
N LEU A 530 18.66 -9.01 29.70
CA LEU A 530 19.18 -9.73 28.53
C LEU A 530 18.05 -10.08 27.60
N THR A 531 18.21 -9.82 26.30
CA THR A 531 17.22 -10.15 25.27
C THR A 531 17.85 -11.02 24.19
N ALA A 532 17.19 -12.11 23.85
CA ALA A 532 17.49 -12.92 22.65
C ALA A 532 16.28 -12.88 21.75
N ARG A 533 16.43 -12.44 20.51
CA ARG A 533 15.38 -12.38 19.49
C ARG A 533 15.81 -13.16 18.25
N GLY A 534 14.96 -14.05 17.78
CA GLY A 534 15.09 -14.73 16.49
C GLY A 534 13.88 -14.42 15.62
N GLY A 535 14.12 -14.05 14.38
CA GLY A 535 13.08 -13.77 13.42
C GLY A 535 13.34 -14.38 12.06
N MET A 536 12.28 -14.65 11.34
CA MET A 536 12.30 -15.17 9.99
C MET A 536 11.30 -14.43 9.12
N ASN A 537 11.69 -14.19 7.87
CA ASN A 537 10.86 -13.63 6.84
C ASN A 537 11.13 -14.39 5.55
N THR A 538 10.15 -15.16 5.09
CA THR A 538 10.30 -15.99 3.89
C THR A 538 9.09 -15.85 2.99
N TYR A 539 9.31 -15.77 1.68
CA TYR A 539 8.23 -15.81 0.69
C TYR A 539 8.64 -16.57 -0.58
N SER A 540 7.62 -17.07 -1.26
CA SER A 540 7.66 -17.45 -2.67
C SER A 540 6.75 -16.52 -3.46
N ASP A 541 7.21 -16.05 -4.62
CA ASP A 541 6.46 -15.22 -5.58
C ASP A 541 6.49 -15.95 -6.91
N PHE A 542 5.37 -16.56 -7.26
CA PHE A 542 5.20 -17.21 -8.57
C PHE A 542 4.59 -16.20 -9.54
N GLN A 543 5.37 -15.82 -10.54
CA GLN A 543 4.98 -14.88 -11.58
C GLN A 543 4.75 -15.62 -12.90
N LYS A 544 3.72 -15.18 -13.63
CA LYS A 544 3.40 -15.65 -14.95
C LYS A 544 2.95 -14.52 -15.84
N ASN A 545 3.46 -14.48 -17.06
CA ASN A 545 3.03 -13.53 -18.08
C ASN A 545 2.62 -14.30 -19.34
N VAL A 546 1.51 -13.90 -19.91
CA VAL A 546 0.97 -14.51 -21.13
C VAL A 546 0.72 -13.42 -22.16
N LYS A 547 1.35 -13.58 -23.32
CA LYS A 547 1.01 -12.88 -24.57
C LYS A 547 0.39 -13.90 -25.49
N VAL A 548 -0.90 -13.78 -25.77
CA VAL A 548 -1.63 -14.80 -26.54
C VAL A 548 -1.29 -14.69 -28.01
N ALA A 549 -1.15 -15.85 -28.67
CA ALA A 549 -0.96 -15.92 -30.12
C ALA A 549 -2.10 -15.25 -30.90
N GLY A 550 -1.75 -14.59 -32.02
CA GLY A 550 -2.73 -13.93 -32.87
C GLY A 550 -2.82 -12.42 -32.68
N GLY A 551 -1.96 -11.82 -31.85
CA GLY A 551 -1.68 -10.40 -31.82
C GLY A 551 -0.80 -9.95 -33.00
N VAL A 552 -0.71 -8.65 -33.21
CA VAL A 552 0.24 -8.07 -34.19
C VAL A 552 1.61 -7.94 -33.58
N ALA A 553 1.68 -7.58 -32.31
CA ALA A 553 2.92 -7.43 -31.57
C ALA A 553 3.63 -8.78 -31.40
N ASP A 554 2.88 -9.84 -31.15
CA ASP A 554 3.37 -11.20 -31.05
C ASP A 554 2.39 -12.16 -31.73
N ALA A 555 2.68 -12.52 -32.96
CA ALA A 555 1.81 -13.40 -33.73
C ALA A 555 1.82 -14.84 -33.21
N ASN A 556 2.93 -15.28 -32.63
CA ASN A 556 3.12 -16.64 -32.17
C ASN A 556 2.77 -16.83 -30.68
N GLY A 557 2.80 -15.77 -29.93
CA GLY A 557 2.54 -15.76 -28.48
C GLY A 557 3.73 -16.22 -27.64
N GLU A 558 3.78 -15.71 -26.41
CA GLU A 558 4.84 -15.97 -25.43
C GLU A 558 4.23 -16.28 -24.07
N VAL A 559 4.77 -17.25 -23.37
CA VAL A 559 4.49 -17.53 -21.97
C VAL A 559 5.80 -17.54 -21.19
N TRP A 560 5.91 -16.73 -20.16
CA TRP A 560 7.02 -16.91 -19.21
C TRP A 560 6.52 -17.08 -17.78
N THR A 561 7.30 -17.82 -17.00
CA THR A 561 7.11 -18.02 -15.56
C THR A 561 8.41 -17.71 -14.82
N ASN A 562 8.29 -17.19 -13.60
CA ASN A 562 9.42 -16.95 -12.71
C ASN A 562 9.02 -17.36 -11.28
N ASP A 563 9.72 -18.34 -10.73
CA ASP A 563 9.56 -18.76 -9.33
C ASP A 563 10.66 -18.11 -8.50
N ILE A 564 10.29 -17.12 -7.68
CA ILE A 564 11.19 -16.33 -6.86
C ILE A 564 11.03 -16.77 -5.42
N LYS A 565 12.15 -17.08 -4.74
CA LYS A 565 12.19 -17.42 -3.32
C LYS A 565 13.13 -16.48 -2.59
N ASN A 566 12.68 -15.93 -1.48
CA ASN A 566 13.50 -15.11 -0.60
C ASN A 566 13.29 -15.56 0.85
N THR A 567 14.39 -15.78 1.56
CA THR A 567 14.35 -16.13 2.99
C THR A 567 15.39 -15.29 3.72
N GLU A 568 14.96 -14.58 4.73
CA GLU A 568 15.82 -13.84 5.65
C GLU A 568 15.63 -14.36 7.07
N ILE A 569 16.74 -14.68 7.75
CA ILE A 569 16.79 -15.07 9.15
C ILE A 569 17.63 -14.03 9.87
N ASP A 570 17.13 -13.52 10.98
CA ASP A 570 17.78 -12.51 11.79
C ASP A 570 17.81 -12.92 13.26
N LEU A 571 18.98 -12.92 13.85
CA LEU A 571 19.21 -13.22 15.27
C LEU A 571 19.83 -12.01 15.94
N ASN A 572 19.26 -11.58 17.06
CA ASN A 572 19.73 -10.46 17.85
C ASN A 572 19.88 -10.86 19.32
N TYR A 573 21.01 -10.52 19.90
CA TYR A 573 21.32 -10.68 21.33
C TYR A 573 21.67 -9.32 21.89
N LEU A 574 21.01 -8.92 22.98
CA LEU A 574 21.16 -7.61 23.58
C LEU A 574 21.37 -7.74 25.11
N ALA A 575 22.25 -6.93 25.62
CA ALA A 575 22.32 -6.60 27.04
C ALA A 575 21.91 -5.13 27.20
N THR A 576 20.93 -4.87 28.03
CA THR A 576 20.43 -3.52 28.30
C THR A 576 20.67 -3.19 29.75
N ILE A 577 21.41 -2.11 30.00
CA ILE A 577 21.67 -1.53 31.32
C ILE A 577 20.85 -0.25 31.42
N ASN A 578 20.01 -0.14 32.44
CA ASN A 578 19.27 1.06 32.79
C ASN A 578 19.55 1.35 34.28
N THR A 579 20.11 2.47 34.59
CA THR A 579 20.41 2.85 35.98
C THR A 579 20.44 4.37 36.15
N ASN A 580 20.21 4.83 37.34
CA ASN A 580 20.29 6.23 37.71
C ASN A 580 21.51 6.47 38.63
N PHE A 581 22.25 7.52 38.34
CA PHE A 581 23.33 7.98 39.22
C PHE A 581 22.84 9.23 39.99
N GLY A 582 22.44 9.00 41.25
CA GLY A 582 21.75 10.02 42.04
C GLY A 582 20.36 10.35 41.46
N GLU A 583 19.84 11.54 41.76
CA GLU A 583 18.53 12.01 41.35
C GLU A 583 18.51 12.68 39.96
N ASN A 584 19.69 12.99 39.41
CA ASN A 584 19.80 13.88 38.26
C ASN A 584 20.34 13.24 36.99
N ILE A 585 20.92 12.04 37.04
CA ILE A 585 21.53 11.42 35.86
C ILE A 585 20.88 10.07 35.57
N ASP A 586 20.23 9.96 34.40
CA ASP A 586 19.76 8.71 33.83
C ASP A 586 20.84 8.14 32.90
N PHE A 587 21.16 6.89 33.04
CA PHE A 587 22.11 6.20 32.20
C PHE A 587 21.50 4.95 31.59
N ARG A 588 21.60 4.87 30.27
CA ARG A 588 21.19 3.69 29.50
C ARG A 588 22.33 3.25 28.59
N LEU A 589 22.64 1.96 28.59
CA LEU A 589 23.58 1.35 27.66
C LEU A 589 22.94 0.08 27.08
N ILE A 590 22.99 -0.06 25.77
CA ILE A 590 22.67 -1.28 25.05
C ILE A 590 23.89 -1.75 24.34
N ALA A 591 24.30 -3.00 24.57
CA ALA A 591 25.31 -3.70 23.81
C ALA A 591 24.68 -4.88 23.11
N GLY A 592 24.91 -5.05 21.81
CA GLY A 592 24.25 -6.07 21.03
C GLY A 592 25.12 -6.74 19.99
N PHE A 593 24.69 -7.93 19.62
CA PHE A 593 25.23 -8.71 18.52
C PHE A 593 24.09 -9.14 17.59
N ASN A 594 24.27 -8.93 16.29
CA ASN A 594 23.32 -9.31 15.26
C ASN A 594 23.96 -10.29 14.29
N TRP A 595 23.25 -11.34 13.94
CA TRP A 595 23.56 -12.25 12.84
C TRP A 595 22.38 -12.30 11.88
N ASN A 596 22.64 -12.12 10.60
CA ASN A 596 21.62 -12.10 9.55
C ASN A 596 22.06 -12.93 8.35
N GLN A 597 21.16 -13.73 7.83
CA GLN A 597 21.36 -14.50 6.60
C GLN A 597 20.20 -14.26 5.64
N ARG A 598 20.52 -13.98 4.38
CA ARG A 598 19.57 -13.81 3.27
C ARG A 598 19.88 -14.82 2.19
N SER A 599 18.86 -15.58 1.78
CA SER A 599 18.90 -16.49 0.64
C SER A 599 17.88 -16.03 -0.39
N TYR A 600 18.31 -15.84 -1.61
CA TYR A 600 17.48 -15.43 -2.73
C TYR A 600 17.73 -16.34 -3.92
N GLY A 601 16.67 -16.80 -4.56
CA GLY A 601 16.75 -17.64 -5.76
C GLY A 601 15.63 -17.32 -6.74
N THR A 602 15.93 -17.42 -8.03
CA THR A 602 14.96 -17.34 -9.12
C THR A 602 15.10 -18.49 -10.09
N ARG A 603 13.98 -18.95 -10.63
CA ARG A 603 13.90 -19.91 -11.74
C ARG A 603 12.97 -19.33 -12.79
N TYR A 604 13.56 -18.80 -13.84
CA TYR A 604 12.87 -18.20 -14.96
C TYR A 604 12.79 -19.16 -16.13
N VAL A 605 11.61 -19.30 -16.71
CA VAL A 605 11.39 -20.07 -17.94
C VAL A 605 10.56 -19.22 -18.88
N VAL A 606 11.00 -19.08 -20.12
CA VAL A 606 10.24 -18.45 -21.19
C VAL A 606 10.01 -19.44 -22.31
N GLY A 607 8.80 -19.49 -22.83
CA GLY A 607 8.41 -20.29 -23.98
C GLY A 607 7.80 -19.42 -25.07
N ASP A 608 8.35 -19.51 -26.29
CA ASP A 608 7.87 -18.81 -27.46
C ASP A 608 7.12 -19.76 -28.41
N GLY A 609 6.09 -19.21 -29.08
CA GLY A 609 5.27 -19.97 -30.03
C GLY A 609 4.27 -20.88 -29.30
N ILE A 610 3.15 -20.32 -28.86
CA ILE A 610 2.04 -21.07 -28.22
C ILE A 610 1.45 -22.03 -29.22
N ILE A 611 1.50 -23.34 -28.91
CA ILE A 611 1.04 -24.42 -29.82
C ILE A 611 -0.47 -24.43 -29.94
N SER A 612 -1.20 -24.11 -28.86
CA SER A 612 -2.65 -24.14 -28.84
C SER A 612 -3.21 -23.00 -27.99
N ARG A 613 -4.13 -22.23 -28.55
CA ARG A 613 -4.85 -21.18 -27.84
C ARG A 613 -5.63 -21.77 -26.65
N GLY A 614 -5.55 -21.11 -25.50
CA GLY A 614 -6.16 -21.58 -24.25
C GLY A 614 -5.25 -22.47 -23.40
N LEU A 615 -4.15 -22.97 -23.96
CA LEU A 615 -3.15 -23.75 -23.23
C LEU A 615 -1.89 -22.91 -23.02
N TYR A 616 -1.92 -22.08 -21.97
CA TYR A 616 -0.85 -21.12 -21.65
C TYR A 616 0.11 -21.72 -20.61
N ASN A 617 0.98 -22.60 -21.07
CA ASN A 617 2.00 -23.27 -20.28
C ASN A 617 3.32 -23.22 -21.07
N THR A 618 4.44 -23.02 -20.39
CA THR A 618 5.76 -23.00 -21.03
C THR A 618 6.07 -24.29 -21.77
N ASN A 619 5.58 -25.45 -21.28
CA ASN A 619 5.72 -26.75 -21.97
C ASN A 619 4.87 -26.85 -23.26
N ALA A 620 3.89 -25.99 -23.45
CA ALA A 620 3.03 -25.95 -24.63
C ALA A 620 3.47 -24.87 -25.63
N THR A 621 4.77 -24.65 -25.75
CA THR A 621 5.40 -23.70 -26.68
C THR A 621 6.42 -24.39 -27.55
N VAL A 622 6.73 -23.81 -28.71
CA VAL A 622 7.65 -24.37 -29.71
C VAL A 622 9.09 -24.37 -29.21
N THR A 623 9.50 -23.27 -28.58
CA THR A 623 10.85 -23.11 -28.02
C THR A 623 10.78 -22.72 -26.56
N GLN A 624 11.78 -23.15 -25.77
CA GLN A 624 11.87 -22.85 -24.35
C GLN A 624 13.30 -22.47 -23.98
N LEU A 625 13.44 -21.45 -23.13
CA LEU A 625 14.69 -21.05 -22.51
C LEU A 625 14.48 -20.98 -20.99
N SER A 626 15.49 -21.37 -20.24
CA SER A 626 15.45 -21.30 -18.77
C SER A 626 16.72 -20.67 -18.21
N ASP A 627 16.56 -19.96 -17.10
CA ASP A 627 17.66 -19.36 -16.34
C ASP A 627 17.44 -19.59 -14.83
N GLU A 628 18.53 -19.81 -14.10
CA GLU A 628 18.50 -20.00 -12.66
C GLU A 628 19.56 -19.11 -11.99
N TYR A 629 19.14 -18.38 -10.97
CA TYR A 629 20.03 -17.55 -10.17
C TYR A 629 19.84 -17.84 -8.67
N ASN A 630 20.96 -18.03 -7.96
CA ASN A 630 20.96 -18.24 -6.51
C ASN A 630 21.98 -17.33 -5.83
N ARG A 631 21.60 -16.72 -4.71
CA ARG A 631 22.45 -15.85 -3.89
C ARG A 631 22.27 -16.17 -2.41
N LEU A 632 23.39 -16.34 -1.71
CA LEU A 632 23.45 -16.43 -0.26
C LEU A 632 24.33 -15.30 0.29
N GLN A 633 23.79 -14.52 1.18
CA GLN A 633 24.47 -13.37 1.82
C GLN A 633 24.37 -13.50 3.33
N ARG A 634 25.46 -13.24 4.05
CA ARG A 634 25.53 -13.25 5.51
C ARG A 634 26.15 -11.98 6.02
N PHE A 635 25.60 -11.50 7.13
CA PHE A 635 26.18 -10.43 7.91
C PHE A 635 26.26 -10.83 9.37
N TYR A 636 27.23 -10.27 10.07
CA TYR A 636 27.17 -10.15 11.51
C TYR A 636 27.66 -8.77 11.93
N ALA A 637 27.16 -8.31 13.07
CA ALA A 637 27.50 -7.00 13.58
C ALA A 637 27.57 -6.99 15.10
N ALA A 638 28.53 -6.26 15.62
CA ALA A 638 28.54 -5.81 17.01
C ALA A 638 28.13 -4.34 17.06
N TYR A 639 27.27 -3.97 18.01
CA TYR A 639 26.80 -2.59 18.12
C TYR A 639 26.57 -2.19 19.56
N GLY A 640 26.61 -0.88 19.80
CA GLY A 640 26.35 -0.27 21.10
C GLY A 640 25.55 1.03 20.93
N ASP A 641 24.71 1.31 21.89
CA ASP A 641 23.96 2.54 22.03
C ASP A 641 23.96 2.99 23.49
N MET A 642 24.53 4.14 23.75
CA MET A 642 24.62 4.73 25.08
C MET A 642 23.86 6.05 25.11
N GLN A 643 23.07 6.27 26.14
CA GLN A 643 22.38 7.51 26.40
C GLN A 643 22.60 7.98 27.84
N ILE A 644 22.89 9.26 27.98
CA ILE A 644 23.02 9.93 29.26
C ILE A 644 21.96 11.04 29.28
N GLY A 645 21.05 11.00 30.25
CA GLY A 645 20.06 12.04 30.53
C GLY A 645 20.48 12.84 31.79
N TYR A 646 20.29 14.15 31.74
CA TYR A 646 20.51 15.02 32.90
C TYR A 646 19.22 15.80 33.19
N LYS A 647 18.65 15.60 34.38
CA LYS A 647 17.46 16.27 34.91
C LYS A 647 16.27 16.28 33.94
N ASN A 648 16.12 15.23 33.15
CA ASN A 648 15.03 15.05 32.15
C ASN A 648 14.91 16.14 31.05
N TYR A 649 15.89 17.06 30.93
CA TYR A 649 15.90 18.09 29.91
C TYR A 649 17.09 18.05 28.95
N LEU A 650 18.23 17.45 29.33
CA LEU A 650 19.39 17.31 28.45
C LEU A 650 19.69 15.83 28.25
N TYR A 651 19.76 15.39 27.01
CA TYR A 651 20.12 14.02 26.66
C TYR A 651 21.23 14.03 25.63
N VAL A 652 22.25 13.19 25.84
CA VAL A 652 23.33 12.96 24.89
C VAL A 652 23.43 11.47 24.62
N GLY A 653 23.45 11.09 23.33
CA GLY A 653 23.49 9.72 22.87
C GLY A 653 24.70 9.44 21.99
N PHE A 654 25.28 8.27 22.14
CA PHE A 654 26.41 7.75 21.37
C PHE A 654 25.99 6.40 20.77
N THR A 655 26.16 6.24 19.47
CA THR A 655 25.92 4.97 18.79
C THR A 655 27.17 4.52 18.07
N ALA A 656 27.43 3.23 18.10
CA ALA A 656 28.54 2.62 17.37
C ALA A 656 28.09 1.27 16.84
N ARG A 657 28.37 0.99 15.58
CA ARG A 657 28.11 -0.31 14.96
C ARG A 657 29.26 -0.69 14.05
N ASN A 658 29.64 -1.96 14.08
CA ASN A 658 30.62 -2.51 13.17
C ASN A 658 30.01 -3.72 12.45
N ASP A 659 29.85 -3.60 11.13
CA ASP A 659 29.29 -4.65 10.26
C ASP A 659 30.37 -5.43 9.56
N PHE A 660 30.12 -6.75 9.41
CA PHE A 660 30.92 -7.66 8.60
C PHE A 660 30.00 -8.31 7.55
N SER A 661 30.32 -8.13 6.27
CA SER A 661 29.52 -8.67 5.16
C SER A 661 30.28 -9.72 4.36
N SER A 662 29.60 -10.82 4.02
CA SER A 662 30.13 -11.86 3.13
C SER A 662 30.26 -11.43 1.66
N THR A 663 29.65 -10.30 1.29
CA THR A 663 29.67 -9.78 -0.10
C THR A 663 30.90 -8.94 -0.41
N LEU A 664 31.76 -8.72 0.56
CA LEU A 664 32.91 -7.84 0.45
C LEU A 664 34.22 -8.63 0.51
N PRO A 665 35.28 -8.17 -0.17
CA PRO A 665 36.61 -8.81 -0.11
C PRO A 665 37.11 -8.90 1.32
N ALA A 666 37.92 -9.92 1.63
CA ALA A 666 38.41 -10.19 2.98
C ALA A 666 39.11 -9.01 3.65
N ALA A 667 39.83 -8.19 2.88
CA ALA A 667 40.54 -7.00 3.38
C ALA A 667 39.58 -5.86 3.79
N ASN A 668 38.35 -5.82 3.24
CA ASN A 668 37.40 -4.70 3.39
C ASN A 668 36.03 -5.20 3.90
N ARG A 669 35.97 -6.27 4.67
CA ARG A 669 34.69 -6.83 5.19
C ARG A 669 34.08 -6.04 6.33
N SER A 670 34.90 -5.24 7.03
CA SER A 670 34.51 -4.57 8.27
C SER A 670 34.24 -3.09 8.01
N TYR A 671 33.07 -2.63 8.47
CA TYR A 671 32.66 -1.22 8.37
C TYR A 671 32.18 -0.72 9.70
N PHE A 672 32.76 0.40 10.15
CA PHE A 672 32.42 1.04 11.41
C PHE A 672 31.53 2.26 11.18
N TYR A 673 30.42 2.33 11.89
CA TYR A 673 29.42 3.39 11.81
C TYR A 673 29.27 4.10 13.16
N PRO A 674 29.98 5.22 13.40
CA PRO A 674 29.82 6.04 14.59
C PRO A 674 28.64 7.01 14.46
N GLY A 675 28.01 7.33 15.59
CA GLY A 675 26.97 8.35 15.66
C GLY A 675 26.94 9.04 17.02
N VAL A 676 26.62 10.33 17.00
CA VAL A 676 26.39 11.14 18.19
C VAL A 676 25.10 11.93 18.00
N ASN A 677 24.30 12.03 19.05
CA ASN A 677 23.09 12.84 19.03
C ASN A 677 22.88 13.55 20.36
N ALA A 678 22.20 14.68 20.34
CA ALA A 678 21.83 15.43 21.52
C ALA A 678 20.41 15.98 21.42
N SER A 679 19.74 16.07 22.55
CA SER A 679 18.39 16.65 22.71
C SER A 679 18.38 17.54 23.94
N PHE A 680 17.91 18.78 23.79
CA PHE A 680 17.78 19.74 24.87
C PHE A 680 16.37 20.31 24.89
N VAL A 681 15.64 20.04 25.98
CA VAL A 681 14.27 20.50 26.19
C VAL A 681 14.33 21.85 26.91
N LEU A 682 14.14 22.93 26.14
CA LEU A 682 14.25 24.30 26.63
C LEU A 682 13.19 24.64 27.67
N THR A 683 11.95 24.19 27.42
CA THR A 683 10.82 24.43 28.33
C THR A 683 11.06 23.85 29.72
N ASP A 684 11.62 22.64 29.79
CA ASP A 684 11.90 21.95 31.05
C ASP A 684 13.17 22.49 31.72
N ALA A 685 14.17 22.91 30.93
CA ALA A 685 15.43 23.42 31.45
C ALA A 685 15.31 24.81 32.11
N PHE A 686 14.43 25.64 31.58
CA PHE A 686 14.27 27.03 32.01
C PHE A 686 12.90 27.32 32.67
N ASP A 687 12.04 26.29 32.81
CA ASP A 687 10.70 26.41 33.38
C ASP A 687 9.86 27.51 32.71
N ILE A 688 9.93 27.55 31.36
CA ILE A 688 9.27 28.58 30.54
C ILE A 688 8.03 28.09 29.81
N ALA A 689 7.56 26.89 30.13
CA ALA A 689 6.30 26.37 29.57
C ALA A 689 5.12 27.27 29.98
N ASN A 690 4.30 27.67 29.01
CA ASN A 690 3.10 28.47 29.22
C ASN A 690 2.06 28.17 28.12
N ASN A 691 0.89 28.77 28.20
CA ASN A 691 -0.22 28.55 27.25
C ASN A 691 0.14 28.87 25.78
N PHE A 692 1.14 29.73 25.55
CA PHE A 692 1.64 30.02 24.19
C PHE A 692 2.77 29.10 23.77
N LEU A 693 3.70 28.74 24.67
CA LEU A 693 4.85 27.89 24.42
C LEU A 693 4.81 26.69 25.38
N GLY A 694 3.99 25.66 25.03
CA GLY A 694 3.86 24.46 25.84
C GLY A 694 5.07 23.55 25.81
N TYR A 695 5.82 23.53 24.69
CA TYR A 695 6.99 22.68 24.53
C TYR A 695 7.98 23.21 23.51
N ALA A 696 9.24 23.31 23.87
CA ALA A 696 10.34 23.68 23.00
C ALA A 696 11.55 22.78 23.20
N LYS A 697 12.06 22.22 22.10
CA LYS A 697 13.19 21.28 22.10
C LYS A 697 14.15 21.59 20.96
N LEU A 698 15.42 21.67 21.26
CA LEU A 698 16.53 21.64 20.30
C LEU A 698 17.08 20.23 20.18
N ARG A 699 17.42 19.82 18.97
CA ARG A 699 18.04 18.53 18.71
C ARG A 699 19.08 18.61 17.60
N GLY A 700 20.11 17.81 17.71
CA GLY A 700 21.14 17.66 16.70
C GLY A 700 21.69 16.25 16.67
N ALA A 701 22.10 15.79 15.50
CA ALA A 701 22.71 14.48 15.36
C ALA A 701 23.73 14.49 14.23
N TRP A 702 24.80 13.75 14.41
CA TRP A 702 25.82 13.45 13.43
C TRP A 702 26.06 11.95 13.40
N THR A 703 26.19 11.38 12.21
CA THR A 703 26.52 9.98 12.03
C THR A 703 27.18 9.76 10.67
N GLN A 704 28.01 8.73 10.61
CA GLN A 704 28.59 8.22 9.38
C GLN A 704 27.99 6.85 9.10
N VAL A 705 27.41 6.68 7.90
CA VAL A 705 26.93 5.40 7.35
C VAL A 705 27.42 5.29 5.93
N GLY A 706 27.79 4.09 5.51
CA GLY A 706 28.33 3.80 4.17
C GLY A 706 27.29 3.32 3.19
#